data_6a97609f970b219839266cebb65637a2
#
_entry.id   6a97609f970b219839266cebb65637a2
#
_cell.length_a   1.000
_cell.length_b   1.000
_cell.length_c   1.000
_cell.angle_alpha   90.00
_cell.angle_beta   90.00
_cell.angle_gamma   90.00
#
_symmetry.space_group_name_H-M   'P 1'
#
loop_
_entity.id
_entity.type
_entity.pdbx_description
1 polymer ?
#
loop_
_entity_poly.entity_id
_entity_poly.type
_entity_poly.pdbx_seq_one_letter_code
_entity_poly.pdbx_strand_id
1 'polypeptide(L)'
;MSFAKKTIPLDSVSFPLTVQLEPGTTLLKEVTVKADRIREQGDTITYNVGSFAQQQDRSIGDVLKRMPGINVEQSGKIQYQGEDINKFYIEGSDLLGGKYGIATNGISHEDVGAVEVMENHQPMQVLSGISFSDKAAINLKLKSKAKATWTFHGSAGAGYSQQPEGAIWDGEIFAMAVMPEFQNITTFKTNNTGEDISTHATDFFASRRGTDLSRYVSVSLPGVPNLSRKRTLFNRSALVSTNALWKLGRGEFKAQIDYSFNRVTAEAANVTTYFLNDGNRVVSEDRNGVDRSHSLSGKFIYELNQKTTFINNTLKTNIARDDVRLGVSGSLPNDQTASLPDYYVGNNFKMIKRFNGKHLVTFASSNEWESLPQSLSVTMEDNFLRQHVKDHAFYTHESAAYAFSVKGITISMEGGVKGYFRSLNTELPDMPEEIPGETMNVLNTNYLTVYATPNFEYWVKRVNFKLDVPLSFAQYMFDKAIANRSEVYFSPSLSMNWKPNNRVSMGVRGGTGRSPMDLSMIQPGYVMTNYRSFRRGVDDFYNSTSQNVSANISYKHTRRGLFANAFVMQSWSHNPYTLAQQLYGDYVVYSYTSAKSDGQMFMASGNIGKTLDFMRGSANVNGSFSRSESHLISENTNVNSVGTSWSAGAKINGSPLRWLSFDYRFEWASSRLAMNDSNASWLGNMENEILLNIMPHKKWEWHISGEHYRNELTTDQFKNVFLLDTKLIYKLNKRLELSASLSNIFNQLTYNYTTYNQLSSFESQRWLRGRELLISISLRK
;
A
#
# COMPACT_ATOMS: atom_id res chain seq x y z
N MET A 1 -6.24 0.38 62.59
CA MET A 1 -6.89 -0.90 62.89
C MET A 1 -8.34 -0.61 63.24
N SER A 2 -9.30 -1.19 62.56
CA SER A 2 -10.74 -1.11 62.87
C SER A 2 -11.09 -2.30 63.76
N PHE A 3 -11.90 -2.04 64.82
CA PHE A 3 -12.40 -3.08 65.68
C PHE A 3 -13.90 -3.29 65.43
N ALA A 4 -14.41 -4.48 65.70
CA ALA A 4 -15.82 -4.80 65.57
C ALA A 4 -16.61 -4.00 66.59
N LYS A 5 -17.79 -3.46 66.21
CA LYS A 5 -18.66 -2.71 67.08
C LYS A 5 -19.23 -3.66 68.18
N LYS A 6 -18.91 -3.39 69.45
CA LYS A 6 -19.41 -4.13 70.57
C LYS A 6 -20.35 -3.23 71.40
N THR A 7 -21.57 -3.66 71.55
CA THR A 7 -22.61 -2.93 72.40
C THR A 7 -22.72 -3.68 73.71
N ILE A 8 -22.54 -2.98 74.81
CA ILE A 8 -22.67 -3.53 76.17
C ILE A 8 -23.75 -2.77 76.90
N PRO A 9 -24.80 -3.42 77.37
CA PRO A 9 -25.88 -2.79 78.20
C PRO A 9 -25.28 -2.36 79.53
N LEU A 10 -25.52 -1.12 79.95
CA LEU A 10 -24.97 -0.52 81.14
C LEU A 10 -25.55 -1.09 82.44
N ASP A 11 -26.75 -1.68 82.43
CA ASP A 11 -27.49 -2.30 83.51
C ASP A 11 -26.97 -3.70 83.93
N SER A 12 -26.04 -4.25 83.13
CA SER A 12 -25.44 -5.57 83.37
C SER A 12 -23.92 -5.53 83.64
N VAL A 13 -23.38 -4.35 84.01
CA VAL A 13 -21.89 -4.15 84.06
C VAL A 13 -21.48 -3.69 85.47
N SER A 14 -20.48 -4.37 86.08
CA SER A 14 -19.78 -3.93 87.26
C SER A 14 -18.50 -3.15 86.90
N PHE A 15 -18.19 -2.07 87.66
CA PHE A 15 -17.01 -1.24 87.46
C PHE A 15 -15.87 -1.67 88.35
N PRO A 16 -14.58 -1.64 87.90
CA PRO A 16 -14.11 -1.14 86.60
C PRO A 16 -14.37 -2.08 85.44
N LEU A 17 -14.85 -1.55 84.30
CA LEU A 17 -15.15 -2.30 83.09
C LEU A 17 -13.93 -2.47 82.18
N THR A 18 -13.54 -3.70 81.97
CA THR A 18 -12.49 -4.02 80.92
C THR A 18 -13.19 -4.56 79.68
N VAL A 19 -13.06 -3.84 78.54
CA VAL A 19 -13.68 -4.23 77.28
C VAL A 19 -12.63 -4.77 76.33
N GLN A 20 -12.70 -6.04 76.05
CA GLN A 20 -11.83 -6.65 75.04
C GLN A 20 -12.49 -6.49 73.63
N LEU A 21 -11.84 -5.77 72.72
CA LEU A 21 -12.30 -5.53 71.41
C LEU A 21 -11.66 -6.55 70.45
N GLU A 22 -12.48 -7.14 69.56
CA GLU A 22 -12.01 -8.04 68.54
C GLU A 22 -11.62 -7.24 67.27
N PRO A 23 -10.53 -7.57 66.56
CA PRO A 23 -10.19 -6.92 65.32
C PRO A 23 -11.34 -7.09 64.27
N GLY A 24 -11.90 -5.99 63.81
CA GLY A 24 -12.90 -5.99 62.74
C GLY A 24 -12.26 -6.09 61.39
N THR A 25 -12.53 -7.17 60.67
CA THR A 25 -12.19 -7.24 59.27
C THR A 25 -13.20 -6.45 58.45
N THR A 26 -12.78 -5.29 57.93
CA THR A 26 -13.58 -4.57 56.94
C THR A 26 -13.24 -5.19 55.57
N LEU A 27 -14.15 -5.95 55.00
CA LEU A 27 -14.07 -6.36 53.60
C LEU A 27 -14.11 -5.11 52.74
N LEU A 28 -12.97 -4.69 52.24
CA LEU A 28 -12.90 -3.68 51.20
C LEU A 28 -13.64 -4.22 49.96
N LYS A 29 -14.61 -3.46 49.45
CA LYS A 29 -15.22 -3.79 48.19
C LYS A 29 -14.08 -3.91 47.15
N GLU A 30 -14.06 -5.03 46.44
CA GLU A 30 -13.15 -5.24 45.34
C GLU A 30 -13.29 -4.09 44.32
N VAL A 31 -12.28 -3.25 44.25
CA VAL A 31 -12.20 -2.20 43.22
C VAL A 31 -11.68 -2.85 41.98
N THR A 32 -12.61 -3.28 41.11
CA THR A 32 -12.25 -3.73 39.80
C THR A 32 -11.85 -2.50 38.94
N VAL A 33 -10.58 -2.21 38.84
CA VAL A 33 -10.08 -1.19 37.93
C VAL A 33 -10.21 -1.74 36.51
N LYS A 34 -11.27 -1.36 35.80
CA LYS A 34 -11.39 -1.61 34.37
C LYS A 34 -10.38 -0.69 33.66
N ALA A 35 -9.36 -1.25 33.08
CA ALA A 35 -8.47 -0.50 32.21
C ALA A 35 -9.27 0.11 31.04
N ASP A 36 -9.08 1.39 30.78
CA ASP A 36 -9.71 2.07 29.67
C ASP A 36 -9.36 1.37 28.35
N ARG A 37 -10.34 1.20 27.47
CA ARG A 37 -10.13 0.62 26.14
C ARG A 37 -9.19 1.46 25.31
N ILE A 38 -9.34 2.78 25.39
CA ILE A 38 -8.54 3.78 24.68
C ILE A 38 -8.17 4.87 25.68
N ARG A 39 -6.90 5.16 25.81
CA ARG A 39 -6.35 6.21 26.68
C ARG A 39 -5.57 7.21 25.81
N GLU A 40 -5.76 8.50 26.05
CA GLU A 40 -5.02 9.59 25.41
C GLU A 40 -4.12 10.27 26.44
N GLN A 41 -2.85 10.46 26.11
CA GLN A 41 -1.88 11.16 26.93
C GLN A 41 -0.95 12.00 26.02
N GLY A 42 -1.14 13.31 26.01
CA GLY A 42 -0.48 14.20 25.04
C GLY A 42 -0.85 13.82 23.61
N ASP A 43 0.15 13.64 22.78
CA ASP A 43 -0.02 13.21 21.36
C ASP A 43 0.01 11.68 21.20
N THR A 44 -0.16 10.91 22.27
CA THR A 44 -0.17 9.44 22.21
C THR A 44 -1.53 8.89 22.61
N ILE A 45 -2.11 8.09 21.73
CA ILE A 45 -3.31 7.32 21.96
C ILE A 45 -2.94 5.86 22.16
N THR A 46 -3.26 5.30 23.30
CA THR A 46 -2.99 3.91 23.67
C THR A 46 -4.26 3.08 23.58
N TYR A 47 -4.26 2.06 22.76
CA TYR A 47 -5.31 1.06 22.63
C TYR A 47 -4.92 -0.18 23.42
N ASN A 48 -5.76 -0.62 24.35
CA ASN A 48 -5.58 -1.89 25.06
C ASN A 48 -5.97 -3.04 24.12
N VAL A 49 -5.01 -3.85 23.69
CA VAL A 49 -5.23 -4.95 22.73
C VAL A 49 -6.31 -5.92 23.22
N GLY A 50 -6.29 -6.29 24.51
CA GLY A 50 -7.28 -7.20 25.10
C GLY A 50 -8.72 -6.70 25.03
N SER A 51 -8.94 -5.39 24.87
CA SER A 51 -10.28 -4.79 24.76
C SER A 51 -10.85 -4.81 23.33
N PHE A 52 -10.00 -5.06 22.33
CA PHE A 52 -10.37 -5.14 20.90
C PHE A 52 -10.18 -6.55 20.33
N ALA A 53 -9.35 -7.36 20.99
CA ALA A 53 -9.09 -8.73 20.59
C ALA A 53 -10.35 -9.60 20.75
N GLN A 54 -10.57 -10.45 19.77
CA GLN A 54 -11.58 -11.48 19.73
C GLN A 54 -10.92 -12.86 19.77
N GLN A 55 -11.64 -13.92 20.12
CA GLN A 55 -11.05 -15.25 20.31
C GLN A 55 -10.51 -15.87 19.03
N GLN A 56 -11.07 -15.48 17.87
CA GLN A 56 -10.63 -15.94 16.55
C GLN A 56 -9.33 -15.27 16.07
N ASP A 57 -8.89 -14.16 16.70
CA ASP A 57 -7.72 -13.46 16.26
C ASP A 57 -6.46 -14.31 16.45
N ARG A 58 -5.59 -14.29 15.46
CA ARG A 58 -4.31 -14.97 15.51
C ARG A 58 -3.15 -13.98 15.51
N SER A 59 -3.28 -12.92 14.75
CA SER A 59 -2.24 -11.89 14.61
C SER A 59 -2.67 -10.55 15.22
N ILE A 60 -1.70 -9.67 15.43
CA ILE A 60 -2.00 -8.30 15.85
C ILE A 60 -2.71 -7.52 14.73
N GLY A 61 -2.48 -7.86 13.46
CA GLY A 61 -3.16 -7.27 12.32
C GLY A 61 -4.67 -7.47 12.34
N ASP A 62 -5.15 -8.64 12.83
CA ASP A 62 -6.57 -8.90 12.99
C ASP A 62 -7.22 -7.95 13.99
N VAL A 63 -6.50 -7.59 15.04
CA VAL A 63 -6.98 -6.65 16.07
C VAL A 63 -6.91 -5.20 15.58
N LEU A 64 -5.84 -4.81 14.88
CA LEU A 64 -5.67 -3.46 14.34
C LEU A 64 -6.82 -3.05 13.42
N LYS A 65 -7.35 -3.97 12.59
CA LYS A 65 -8.50 -3.74 11.70
C LYS A 65 -9.78 -3.29 12.43
N ARG A 66 -9.87 -3.51 13.75
CA ARG A 66 -11.02 -3.16 14.58
C ARG A 66 -10.78 -1.96 15.50
N MET A 67 -9.55 -1.43 15.53
CA MET A 67 -9.25 -0.25 16.33
C MET A 67 -9.74 1.01 15.61
N PRO A 68 -10.60 1.82 16.23
CA PRO A 68 -11.15 3.01 15.59
C PRO A 68 -10.06 4.04 15.25
N GLY A 69 -10.16 4.67 14.09
CA GLY A 69 -9.16 5.58 13.56
C GLY A 69 -8.01 4.90 12.82
N ILE A 70 -7.84 3.59 13.00
CA ILE A 70 -6.87 2.78 12.25
C ILE A 70 -7.60 2.08 11.09
N ASN A 71 -7.08 2.21 9.90
CA ASN A 71 -7.49 1.46 8.73
C ASN A 71 -6.32 0.58 8.27
N VAL A 72 -6.61 -0.70 8.02
CA VAL A 72 -5.65 -1.64 7.43
C VAL A 72 -6.22 -2.04 6.09
N GLU A 73 -5.58 -1.59 5.02
CA GLU A 73 -5.95 -1.90 3.65
C GLU A 73 -5.78 -3.40 3.35
N GLN A 74 -6.34 -3.87 2.26
CA GLN A 74 -6.16 -5.24 1.79
C GLN A 74 -4.68 -5.57 1.49
N SER A 75 -3.91 -4.57 1.05
CA SER A 75 -2.46 -4.64 0.86
C SER A 75 -1.67 -4.88 2.16
N GLY A 76 -2.27 -4.68 3.34
CA GLY A 76 -1.62 -4.66 4.64
C GLY A 76 -1.11 -3.28 5.05
N LYS A 77 -1.26 -2.26 4.21
CA LYS A 77 -0.88 -0.89 4.51
C LYS A 77 -1.76 -0.32 5.64
N ILE A 78 -1.12 0.37 6.57
CA ILE A 78 -1.80 0.95 7.72
C ILE A 78 -1.91 2.46 7.56
N GLN A 79 -3.13 2.96 7.79
CA GLN A 79 -3.46 4.38 7.85
C GLN A 79 -4.03 4.72 9.21
N TYR A 80 -3.76 5.94 9.66
CA TYR A 80 -4.41 6.53 10.82
C TYR A 80 -5.14 7.79 10.41
N GLN A 81 -6.47 7.83 10.65
CA GLN A 81 -7.36 8.92 10.24
C GLN A 81 -7.25 9.29 8.73
N GLY A 82 -7.05 8.28 7.86
CA GLY A 82 -6.94 8.46 6.41
C GLY A 82 -5.54 8.81 5.90
N GLU A 83 -4.59 9.06 6.80
CA GLU A 83 -3.20 9.35 6.45
C GLU A 83 -2.30 8.16 6.71
N ASP A 84 -1.33 7.92 5.83
CA ASP A 84 -0.34 6.86 5.99
C ASP A 84 0.52 7.11 7.22
N ILE A 85 0.79 6.05 8.01
CA ILE A 85 1.74 6.14 9.12
C ILE A 85 3.16 6.37 8.60
N ASN A 86 4.00 7.07 9.38
CA ASN A 86 5.39 7.35 9.00
C ASN A 86 6.42 6.42 9.65
N LYS A 87 6.04 5.68 10.68
CA LYS A 87 6.89 4.70 11.38
C LYS A 87 6.06 3.59 12.03
N PHE A 88 6.66 2.41 12.12
CA PHE A 88 6.13 1.26 12.84
C PHE A 88 7.20 0.70 13.77
N TYR A 89 6.94 0.77 15.07
CA TYR A 89 7.88 0.37 16.12
C TYR A 89 7.42 -0.91 16.82
N ILE A 90 8.39 -1.68 17.29
CA ILE A 90 8.20 -2.78 18.23
C ILE A 90 9.09 -2.46 19.45
N GLU A 91 8.46 -2.24 20.62
CA GLU A 91 9.14 -1.80 21.85
C GLU A 91 10.01 -0.54 21.65
N GLY A 92 9.55 0.37 20.78
CA GLY A 92 10.22 1.62 20.48
C GLY A 92 11.34 1.55 19.45
N SER A 93 11.67 0.37 18.91
CA SER A 93 12.67 0.19 17.85
C SER A 93 12.02 -0.06 16.50
N ASP A 94 12.52 0.57 15.44
CA ASP A 94 12.09 0.44 14.07
C ASP A 94 12.83 -0.70 13.36
N LEU A 95 12.48 -1.96 13.69
CA LEU A 95 13.12 -3.15 13.12
C LEU A 95 12.81 -3.36 11.65
N LEU A 96 11.53 -3.16 11.26
CA LEU A 96 11.01 -3.56 9.96
C LEU A 96 10.94 -2.41 8.95
N GLY A 97 11.05 -1.15 9.40
CA GLY A 97 10.80 -0.02 8.53
C GLY A 97 9.39 -0.08 7.92
N GLY A 98 9.30 0.02 6.60
CA GLY A 98 8.03 -0.11 5.88
C GLY A 98 7.50 -1.54 5.74
N LYS A 99 8.29 -2.58 6.07
CA LYS A 99 7.89 -4.01 5.94
C LYS A 99 7.08 -4.51 7.14
N TYR A 100 6.31 -3.65 7.77
CA TYR A 100 5.54 -3.98 8.97
C TYR A 100 4.43 -5.02 8.74
N GLY A 101 4.10 -5.34 7.47
CA GLY A 101 3.24 -6.47 7.11
C GLY A 101 3.72 -7.79 7.70
N ILE A 102 5.05 -8.00 7.83
CA ILE A 102 5.64 -9.17 8.46
C ILE A 102 5.23 -9.25 9.95
N ALA A 103 5.29 -8.12 10.67
CA ALA A 103 4.90 -8.08 12.08
C ALA A 103 3.37 -8.19 12.26
N THR A 104 2.59 -7.47 11.46
CA THR A 104 1.13 -7.46 11.61
C THR A 104 0.51 -8.83 11.32
N ASN A 105 1.06 -9.59 10.37
CA ASN A 105 0.61 -10.95 10.05
C ASN A 105 1.27 -12.02 10.94
N GLY A 106 2.49 -11.77 11.44
CA GLY A 106 3.27 -12.76 12.16
C GLY A 106 3.18 -12.68 13.70
N ILE A 107 3.11 -11.48 14.30
CA ILE A 107 3.08 -11.35 15.76
C ILE A 107 1.71 -11.73 16.31
N SER A 108 1.68 -12.68 17.26
CA SER A 108 0.44 -13.05 17.94
C SER A 108 -0.13 -11.87 18.74
N HIS A 109 -1.43 -11.62 18.62
CA HIS A 109 -2.11 -10.61 19.44
C HIS A 109 -1.98 -10.90 20.95
N GLU A 110 -1.81 -12.17 21.33
CA GLU A 110 -1.59 -12.57 22.74
C GLU A 110 -0.26 -12.08 23.30
N ASP A 111 0.72 -11.73 22.46
CA ASP A 111 2.02 -11.23 22.88
C ASP A 111 2.07 -9.71 22.95
N VAL A 112 1.04 -9.02 22.41
CA VAL A 112 0.92 -7.56 22.44
C VAL A 112 -0.03 -7.14 23.56
N GLY A 113 0.42 -6.22 24.41
CA GLY A 113 -0.38 -5.66 25.50
C GLY A 113 -1.15 -4.42 25.08
N ALA A 114 -0.48 -3.53 24.31
CA ALA A 114 -1.05 -2.28 23.85
C ALA A 114 -0.51 -1.89 22.47
N VAL A 115 -1.30 -1.10 21.76
CA VAL A 115 -0.91 -0.40 20.55
C VAL A 115 -0.91 1.09 20.83
N GLU A 116 0.23 1.75 20.70
CA GLU A 116 0.36 3.19 20.86
C GLU A 116 0.33 3.83 19.48
N VAL A 117 -0.55 4.78 19.26
CA VAL A 117 -0.55 5.67 18.10
C VAL A 117 0.01 7.01 18.57
N MET A 118 1.18 7.35 18.05
CA MET A 118 1.87 8.62 18.34
C MET A 118 1.52 9.60 17.22
N GLU A 119 0.62 10.54 17.51
CA GLU A 119 0.23 11.59 16.57
C GLU A 119 1.32 12.65 16.46
N ASN A 120 1.36 13.34 15.32
CA ASN A 120 2.38 14.38 15.04
C ASN A 120 3.82 13.86 15.23
N HIS A 121 4.02 12.59 14.90
CA HIS A 121 5.27 11.91 15.19
C HIS A 121 6.42 12.45 14.36
N GLN A 122 7.42 13.06 15.01
CA GLN A 122 8.69 13.45 14.40
C GLN A 122 9.72 12.34 14.62
N PRO A 123 10.04 11.52 13.59
CA PRO A 123 10.93 10.36 13.74
C PRO A 123 12.40 10.75 14.05
N MET A 124 12.82 11.95 13.67
CA MET A 124 14.18 12.44 13.90
C MET A 124 14.22 13.34 15.12
N GLN A 125 14.82 12.86 16.23
CA GLN A 125 14.90 13.59 17.50
C GLN A 125 15.56 14.97 17.36
N VAL A 126 16.55 15.10 16.47
CA VAL A 126 17.24 16.36 16.18
C VAL A 126 16.30 17.47 15.70
N LEU A 127 15.18 17.14 15.05
CA LEU A 127 14.16 18.06 14.54
C LEU A 127 13.04 18.35 15.56
N SER A 128 13.03 17.67 16.70
CA SER A 128 12.00 17.86 17.72
C SER A 128 11.92 19.30 18.19
N GLY A 129 10.69 19.88 18.13
CA GLY A 129 10.43 21.29 18.47
C GLY A 129 10.91 22.33 17.45
N ILE A 130 11.39 21.89 16.29
CA ILE A 130 11.81 22.79 15.19
C ILE A 130 10.95 22.56 13.94
N SER A 131 10.73 21.30 13.55
CA SER A 131 9.93 20.97 12.35
C SER A 131 8.69 20.17 12.75
N PHE A 132 7.58 20.51 12.11
CA PHE A 132 6.29 19.87 12.33
C PHE A 132 6.16 18.58 11.51
N SER A 133 5.47 17.57 12.09
CA SER A 133 4.99 16.39 11.40
C SER A 133 3.49 16.25 11.66
N ASP A 134 2.70 16.04 10.63
CA ASP A 134 1.26 15.76 10.68
C ASP A 134 0.95 14.26 10.70
N LYS A 135 1.96 13.43 10.48
CA LYS A 135 1.81 11.96 10.39
C LYS A 135 1.87 11.28 11.75
N ALA A 136 1.20 10.14 11.84
CA ALA A 136 1.24 9.28 13.00
C ALA A 136 2.27 8.14 12.86
N ALA A 137 2.73 7.63 14.00
CA ALA A 137 3.46 6.36 14.08
C ALA A 137 2.73 5.37 14.97
N ILE A 138 2.95 4.09 14.73
CA ILE A 138 2.43 3.00 15.55
C ILE A 138 3.58 2.35 16.32
N ASN A 139 3.36 2.04 17.60
CA ASN A 139 4.29 1.29 18.42
C ASN A 139 3.57 0.12 19.12
N LEU A 140 4.05 -1.09 18.89
CA LEU A 140 3.57 -2.28 19.58
C LEU A 140 4.28 -2.43 20.93
N LYS A 141 3.53 -2.44 22.01
CA LYS A 141 4.02 -2.77 23.37
C LYS A 141 3.76 -4.23 23.65
N LEU A 142 4.83 -5.00 23.76
CA LEU A 142 4.77 -6.42 24.05
C LEU A 142 4.49 -6.68 25.54
N LYS A 143 3.83 -7.79 25.83
CA LYS A 143 3.68 -8.30 27.20
C LYS A 143 5.03 -8.83 27.70
N SER A 144 5.24 -8.83 29.01
CA SER A 144 6.50 -9.24 29.63
C SER A 144 6.96 -10.65 29.21
N LYS A 145 6.02 -11.57 28.98
CA LYS A 145 6.34 -12.95 28.53
C LYS A 145 6.97 -13.03 27.13
N ALA A 146 6.75 -12.02 26.28
CA ALA A 146 7.28 -11.96 24.92
C ALA A 146 8.53 -11.09 24.80
N LYS A 147 9.00 -10.49 25.93
CA LYS A 147 10.23 -9.71 25.99
C LYS A 147 11.40 -10.57 26.45
N ALA A 148 12.60 -10.26 25.92
CA ALA A 148 13.85 -10.94 26.27
C ALA A 148 13.85 -12.47 26.06
N THR A 149 13.02 -12.96 25.13
CA THR A 149 12.88 -14.38 24.82
C THR A 149 12.64 -14.58 23.32
N TRP A 150 12.86 -15.80 22.86
CA TRP A 150 12.42 -16.21 21.53
C TRP A 150 10.96 -16.70 21.56
N THR A 151 10.14 -16.18 20.65
CA THR A 151 8.81 -16.69 20.38
C THR A 151 8.81 -17.35 19.02
N PHE A 152 8.16 -18.50 18.95
CA PHE A 152 8.05 -19.31 17.72
C PHE A 152 6.61 -19.70 17.48
N HIS A 153 6.19 -19.64 16.24
CA HIS A 153 5.01 -20.35 15.81
C HIS A 153 5.25 -20.95 14.42
N GLY A 154 4.51 -21.99 14.12
CA GLY A 154 4.55 -22.61 12.82
C GLY A 154 3.23 -23.29 12.51
N SER A 155 2.92 -23.41 11.22
CA SER A 155 1.79 -24.16 10.73
C SER A 155 2.19 -24.98 9.51
N ALA A 156 1.55 -26.13 9.34
CA ALA A 156 1.65 -26.94 8.15
C ALA A 156 0.27 -27.48 7.80
N GLY A 157 -0.12 -27.36 6.54
CA GLY A 157 -1.37 -27.85 6.00
C GLY A 157 -1.16 -28.60 4.70
N ALA A 158 -1.98 -29.64 4.49
CA ALA A 158 -2.05 -30.37 3.24
C ALA A 158 -3.52 -30.69 2.90
N GLY A 159 -3.81 -30.76 1.62
CA GLY A 159 -5.18 -30.95 1.16
C GLY A 159 -5.29 -31.25 -0.33
N TYR A 160 -6.49 -31.08 -0.84
CA TYR A 160 -6.82 -31.32 -2.23
C TYR A 160 -7.72 -30.21 -2.78
N SER A 161 -7.47 -29.80 -4.01
CA SER A 161 -8.26 -28.86 -4.79
C SER A 161 -8.88 -29.54 -6.00
N GLN A 162 -10.13 -29.18 -6.32
CA GLN A 162 -10.80 -29.63 -7.55
C GLN A 162 -10.40 -28.77 -8.77
N GLN A 163 -10.01 -27.49 -8.53
CA GLN A 163 -9.48 -26.59 -9.56
C GLN A 163 -8.54 -25.55 -8.93
N PRO A 164 -7.24 -25.53 -9.27
CA PRO A 164 -6.57 -26.54 -10.13
C PRO A 164 -6.61 -27.91 -9.45
N GLU A 165 -6.87 -28.97 -10.24
CA GLU A 165 -6.93 -30.32 -9.68
C GLU A 165 -5.56 -30.71 -9.13
N GLY A 166 -5.54 -31.20 -7.88
CA GLY A 166 -4.34 -31.73 -7.26
C GLY A 166 -4.14 -31.37 -5.81
N ALA A 167 -2.96 -31.74 -5.29
CA ALA A 167 -2.58 -31.47 -3.92
C ALA A 167 -2.33 -29.97 -3.65
N ILE A 168 -2.86 -29.50 -2.52
CA ILE A 168 -2.59 -28.16 -2.01
C ILE A 168 -1.84 -28.25 -0.68
N TRP A 169 -1.04 -27.21 -0.40
CA TRP A 169 -0.27 -27.08 0.83
C TRP A 169 -0.20 -25.63 1.30
N ASP A 170 -0.03 -25.46 2.59
CA ASP A 170 0.25 -24.20 3.26
C ASP A 170 1.24 -24.45 4.40
N GLY A 171 2.29 -23.64 4.48
CA GLY A 171 3.32 -23.77 5.49
C GLY A 171 3.87 -22.44 5.93
N GLU A 172 4.01 -22.27 7.25
CA GLU A 172 4.57 -21.07 7.86
C GLU A 172 5.48 -21.44 9.03
N ILE A 173 6.63 -20.76 9.11
CA ILE A 173 7.49 -20.72 10.30
C ILE A 173 7.78 -19.27 10.59
N PHE A 174 7.53 -18.84 11.82
CA PHE A 174 7.81 -17.49 12.29
C PHE A 174 8.60 -17.56 13.59
N ALA A 175 9.67 -16.78 13.67
CA ALA A 175 10.51 -16.63 14.86
C ALA A 175 10.72 -15.15 15.16
N MET A 176 10.56 -14.76 16.41
CA MET A 176 10.79 -13.39 16.87
C MET A 176 11.59 -13.40 18.15
N ALA A 177 12.58 -12.51 18.23
CA ALA A 177 13.31 -12.17 19.45
C ALA A 177 13.31 -10.65 19.63
N VAL A 178 12.91 -10.16 20.80
CA VAL A 178 12.95 -8.74 21.15
C VAL A 178 13.72 -8.60 22.46
N MET A 179 15.02 -8.38 22.33
CA MET A 179 15.98 -8.20 23.43
C MET A 179 16.47 -6.75 23.50
N PRO A 180 17.04 -6.28 24.60
CA PRO A 180 17.50 -4.88 24.73
C PRO A 180 18.50 -4.44 23.66
N GLU A 181 19.46 -5.30 23.30
CA GLU A 181 20.54 -4.99 22.35
C GLU A 181 20.35 -5.61 20.98
N PHE A 182 19.38 -6.53 20.83
CA PHE A 182 19.14 -7.29 19.60
C PHE A 182 17.66 -7.56 19.40
N GLN A 183 17.18 -7.29 18.18
CA GLN A 183 15.85 -7.72 17.75
C GLN A 183 15.97 -8.50 16.44
N ASN A 184 15.14 -9.52 16.30
CA ASN A 184 15.04 -10.29 15.06
C ASN A 184 13.61 -10.71 14.81
N ILE A 185 13.19 -10.65 13.55
CA ILE A 185 12.00 -11.33 13.04
C ILE A 185 12.41 -12.05 11.76
N THR A 186 12.20 -13.36 11.77
CA THR A 186 12.45 -14.23 10.62
C THR A 186 11.17 -15.01 10.32
N THR A 187 10.76 -15.03 9.04
CA THR A 187 9.61 -15.81 8.58
C THR A 187 9.96 -16.59 7.32
N PHE A 188 9.46 -17.81 7.27
CA PHE A 188 9.40 -18.63 6.07
C PHE A 188 7.94 -18.98 5.81
N LYS A 189 7.47 -18.74 4.58
CA LYS A 189 6.11 -19.11 4.14
C LYS A 189 6.17 -19.80 2.80
N THR A 190 5.29 -20.77 2.61
CA THR A 190 5.09 -21.43 1.31
C THR A 190 3.65 -21.87 1.17
N ASN A 191 3.04 -21.65 0.01
CA ASN A 191 1.71 -22.14 -0.26
C ASN A 191 1.41 -22.28 -1.77
N ASN A 192 0.31 -23.00 -2.06
CA ASN A 192 -0.36 -23.01 -3.35
C ASN A 192 -1.89 -22.85 -3.19
N THR A 193 -2.34 -22.21 -2.12
CA THR A 193 -3.75 -22.07 -1.71
C THR A 193 -4.39 -20.74 -2.12
N GLY A 194 -3.74 -19.97 -3.02
CA GLY A 194 -4.23 -18.68 -3.47
C GLY A 194 -3.86 -17.50 -2.58
N GLU A 195 -3.15 -17.70 -1.47
CA GLU A 195 -2.66 -16.62 -0.64
C GLU A 195 -1.39 -15.96 -1.25
N ASP A 196 -1.43 -14.65 -1.42
CA ASP A 196 -0.29 -13.89 -1.93
C ASP A 196 0.64 -13.48 -0.78
N ILE A 197 1.57 -14.38 -0.45
CA ILE A 197 2.53 -14.17 0.63
C ILE A 197 3.61 -13.13 0.31
N SER A 198 3.81 -12.76 -0.96
CA SER A 198 4.80 -11.76 -1.37
C SER A 198 4.47 -10.36 -0.83
N THR A 199 3.19 -10.06 -0.67
CA THR A 199 2.71 -8.77 -0.13
C THR A 199 3.13 -8.53 1.32
N HIS A 200 3.42 -9.60 2.10
CA HIS A 200 3.82 -9.47 3.49
C HIS A 200 5.18 -8.77 3.66
N ALA A 201 6.08 -8.86 2.67
CA ALA A 201 7.39 -8.21 2.67
C ALA A 201 7.40 -6.85 1.94
N THR A 202 6.23 -6.31 1.57
CA THR A 202 6.12 -5.01 0.91
C THR A 202 6.64 -3.89 1.81
N ASP A 203 7.55 -3.04 1.27
CA ASP A 203 8.05 -1.85 1.96
C ASP A 203 7.12 -0.65 1.68
N PHE A 204 6.16 -0.39 2.57
CA PHE A 204 5.21 0.72 2.45
C PHE A 204 5.82 2.12 2.65
N PHE A 205 7.08 2.21 3.11
CA PHE A 205 7.83 3.47 3.22
C PHE A 205 8.83 3.65 2.08
N ALA A 206 8.82 2.74 1.09
CA ALA A 206 9.69 2.88 -0.06
C ALA A 206 9.38 4.17 -0.83
N SER A 207 10.39 4.98 -1.07
CA SER A 207 10.33 6.10 -2.02
C SER A 207 10.52 5.58 -3.44
N ARG A 208 9.99 6.33 -4.43
CA ARG A 208 10.28 6.11 -5.85
C ARG A 208 11.81 6.18 -6.05
N ARG A 209 12.34 5.31 -6.92
CA ARG A 209 13.75 5.33 -7.31
C ARG A 209 14.05 6.62 -8.07
N GLY A 210 15.22 7.21 -7.83
CA GLY A 210 15.65 8.42 -8.53
C GLY A 210 15.96 8.18 -10.00
N THR A 211 16.30 6.94 -10.36
CA THR A 211 16.52 6.49 -11.74
C THR A 211 15.28 6.52 -12.61
N ASP A 212 14.09 6.39 -11.98
CA ASP A 212 12.77 6.55 -12.61
C ASP A 212 12.57 5.75 -13.91
N LEU A 213 13.23 4.58 -14.02
CA LEU A 213 13.06 3.69 -15.15
C LEU A 213 11.72 2.98 -15.10
N SER A 214 11.15 2.69 -16.26
CA SER A 214 9.91 1.94 -16.41
C SER A 214 10.04 0.83 -17.45
N ARG A 215 9.24 -0.23 -17.28
CA ARG A 215 9.19 -1.32 -18.26
C ARG A 215 8.44 -0.89 -19.51
N TYR A 216 8.98 -1.22 -20.66
CA TYR A 216 8.34 -1.04 -21.97
C TYR A 216 7.45 -2.23 -22.32
N VAL A 217 7.97 -3.44 -22.09
CA VAL A 217 7.21 -4.67 -22.31
C VAL A 217 6.16 -4.85 -21.24
N SER A 218 4.90 -5.03 -21.65
CA SER A 218 3.74 -5.12 -20.77
C SER A 218 2.99 -6.45 -20.92
N VAL A 219 3.69 -7.55 -21.18
CA VAL A 219 3.09 -8.88 -21.15
C VAL A 219 2.83 -9.25 -19.70
N SER A 220 1.57 -9.37 -19.36
CA SER A 220 1.14 -9.70 -18.00
C SER A 220 -0.01 -10.70 -18.02
N LEU A 221 -0.07 -11.52 -16.98
CA LEU A 221 -1.26 -12.33 -16.74
C LEU A 221 -2.48 -11.45 -16.54
N PRO A 222 -3.63 -11.94 -16.94
CA PRO A 222 -4.88 -11.25 -16.74
C PRO A 222 -5.11 -10.86 -15.26
N GLY A 223 -5.29 -9.56 -14.93
CA GLY A 223 -5.60 -9.04 -13.59
C GLY A 223 -7.08 -9.19 -13.21
N VAL A 224 -7.43 -9.08 -11.94
CA VAL A 224 -8.80 -9.16 -11.46
C VAL A 224 -9.12 -7.94 -10.60
N PRO A 225 -10.04 -7.06 -11.02
CA PRO A 225 -10.57 -6.03 -10.16
C PRO A 225 -11.67 -6.59 -9.23
N ASN A 226 -11.85 -5.96 -8.08
CA ASN A 226 -13.00 -6.15 -7.16
C ASN A 226 -13.29 -7.59 -6.71
N LEU A 227 -12.26 -8.44 -6.63
CA LEU A 227 -12.36 -9.80 -6.11
C LEU A 227 -11.13 -10.11 -5.25
N SER A 228 -11.32 -10.83 -4.16
CA SER A 228 -10.19 -11.31 -3.36
C SER A 228 -9.21 -12.11 -4.21
N ARG A 229 -7.93 -11.73 -4.21
CA ARG A 229 -6.88 -12.44 -4.96
C ARG A 229 -6.84 -13.93 -4.65
N LYS A 230 -7.18 -14.33 -3.42
CA LYS A 230 -7.28 -15.72 -2.99
C LYS A 230 -8.17 -16.56 -3.92
N ARG A 231 -9.21 -15.95 -4.52
CA ARG A 231 -10.17 -16.65 -5.39
C ARG A 231 -9.63 -16.97 -6.79
N THR A 232 -8.65 -16.17 -7.25
CA THR A 232 -8.15 -16.20 -8.64
C THR A 232 -6.67 -16.47 -8.76
N LEU A 233 -5.94 -16.48 -7.64
CA LEU A 233 -4.51 -16.69 -7.64
C LEU A 233 -4.18 -18.19 -7.66
N PHE A 234 -3.84 -18.74 -8.82
CA PHE A 234 -3.35 -20.11 -8.99
C PHE A 234 -1.82 -20.09 -8.84
N ASN A 235 -1.35 -20.11 -7.60
CA ASN A 235 0.06 -19.89 -7.27
C ASN A 235 0.79 -21.16 -6.80
N ARG A 236 2.12 -21.06 -6.84
CA ARG A 236 3.09 -21.80 -6.02
C ARG A 236 4.10 -20.78 -5.54
N SER A 237 4.06 -20.46 -4.26
CA SER A 237 4.80 -19.34 -3.70
C SER A 237 5.69 -19.78 -2.54
N ALA A 238 6.83 -19.11 -2.40
CA ALA A 238 7.70 -19.20 -1.23
C ALA A 238 8.24 -17.82 -0.89
N LEU A 239 8.34 -17.52 0.41
CA LEU A 239 8.90 -16.28 0.95
C LEU A 239 9.81 -16.63 2.13
N VAL A 240 11.04 -16.13 2.09
CA VAL A 240 11.94 -16.08 3.23
C VAL A 240 12.24 -14.62 3.53
N SER A 241 12.01 -14.18 4.74
CA SER A 241 12.34 -12.83 5.19
C SER A 241 13.04 -12.89 6.53
N THR A 242 14.20 -12.26 6.63
CA THR A 242 14.92 -12.08 7.89
C THR A 242 15.24 -10.61 8.11
N ASN A 243 14.90 -10.13 9.29
CA ASN A 243 15.06 -8.74 9.68
C ASN A 243 15.72 -8.72 11.06
N ALA A 244 16.89 -8.13 11.14
CA ALA A 244 17.67 -8.06 12.38
C ALA A 244 18.09 -6.62 12.68
N LEU A 245 18.08 -6.26 13.95
CA LEU A 245 18.51 -4.97 14.47
C LEU A 245 19.47 -5.22 15.63
N TRP A 246 20.61 -4.56 15.57
CA TRP A 246 21.63 -4.54 16.63
C TRP A 246 21.81 -3.10 17.12
N LYS A 247 21.81 -2.91 18.42
CA LYS A 247 22.21 -1.64 19.01
C LYS A 247 23.74 -1.60 19.11
N LEU A 248 24.34 -0.61 18.47
CA LEU A 248 25.78 -0.40 18.44
C LEU A 248 26.12 0.89 19.20
N GLY A 249 26.27 0.77 20.51
CA GLY A 249 26.47 1.92 21.38
C GLY A 249 25.27 2.88 21.37
N ARG A 250 25.43 4.04 20.72
CA ARG A 250 24.35 5.04 20.59
C ARG A 250 23.58 4.96 19.29
N GLY A 251 24.00 4.14 18.36
CA GLY A 251 23.37 3.91 17.06
C GLY A 251 22.75 2.52 16.94
N GLU A 252 22.07 2.29 15.82
CA GLU A 252 21.46 1.01 15.48
C GLU A 252 21.93 0.58 14.08
N PHE A 253 22.24 -0.70 13.93
CA PHE A 253 22.43 -1.31 12.62
C PHE A 253 21.31 -2.30 12.34
N LYS A 254 20.73 -2.22 11.14
CA LYS A 254 19.63 -3.07 10.70
C LYS A 254 19.99 -3.76 9.40
N ALA A 255 19.70 -5.04 9.31
CA ALA A 255 19.83 -5.84 8.10
C ALA A 255 18.50 -6.51 7.80
N GLN A 256 17.99 -6.30 6.60
CA GLN A 256 16.74 -6.87 6.11
C GLN A 256 17.03 -7.57 4.79
N ILE A 257 16.74 -8.85 4.71
CA ILE A 257 16.97 -9.68 3.51
C ILE A 257 15.70 -10.46 3.25
N ASP A 258 15.17 -10.34 2.02
CA ASP A 258 13.98 -11.07 1.60
C ASP A 258 14.25 -11.77 0.27
N TYR A 259 13.81 -13.00 0.18
CA TYR A 259 13.72 -13.74 -1.05
C TYR A 259 12.30 -14.22 -1.27
N SER A 260 11.74 -13.95 -2.44
CA SER A 260 10.44 -14.47 -2.85
C SER A 260 10.53 -15.19 -4.18
N PHE A 261 9.80 -16.28 -4.26
CA PHE A 261 9.52 -17.03 -5.46
C PHE A 261 8.00 -17.12 -5.65
N ASN A 262 7.52 -16.78 -6.86
CA ASN A 262 6.14 -17.02 -7.25
C ASN A 262 6.10 -17.67 -8.62
N ARG A 263 5.25 -18.67 -8.76
CA ARG A 263 4.77 -19.16 -10.05
C ARG A 263 3.26 -19.02 -10.04
N VAL A 264 2.74 -18.20 -10.94
CA VAL A 264 1.31 -17.90 -11.06
C VAL A 264 0.83 -18.36 -12.41
N THR A 265 -0.31 -19.04 -12.47
CA THR A 265 -1.03 -19.34 -13.71
C THR A 265 -2.33 -18.56 -13.72
N ALA A 266 -2.78 -18.13 -14.89
CA ALA A 266 -4.07 -17.47 -15.04
C ALA A 266 -4.67 -17.73 -16.42
N GLU A 267 -5.99 -17.91 -16.43
CA GLU A 267 -6.79 -18.08 -17.63
C GLU A 267 -7.91 -17.04 -17.66
N ALA A 268 -8.24 -16.54 -18.84
CA ALA A 268 -9.35 -15.59 -19.02
C ALA A 268 -9.88 -15.60 -20.44
N ALA A 269 -11.19 -15.46 -20.56
CA ALA A 269 -11.84 -15.02 -21.79
C ALA A 269 -12.11 -13.51 -21.71
N ASN A 270 -11.64 -12.76 -22.71
CA ASN A 270 -11.72 -11.29 -22.74
C ASN A 270 -12.42 -10.81 -24.01
N VAL A 271 -13.23 -9.77 -23.86
CA VAL A 271 -13.79 -9.00 -24.98
C VAL A 271 -13.41 -7.54 -24.78
N THR A 272 -12.63 -7.01 -25.72
CA THR A 272 -12.26 -5.58 -25.73
C THR A 272 -13.06 -4.88 -26.82
N THR A 273 -13.80 -3.84 -26.47
CA THR A 273 -14.49 -2.98 -27.43
C THR A 273 -13.79 -1.64 -27.50
N TYR A 274 -13.11 -1.38 -28.61
CA TYR A 274 -12.51 -0.07 -28.91
C TYR A 274 -13.58 0.87 -29.43
N PHE A 275 -13.68 2.06 -28.86
CA PHE A 275 -14.60 3.11 -29.27
C PHE A 275 -13.93 3.98 -30.33
N LEU A 276 -14.36 3.85 -31.59
CA LEU A 276 -13.84 4.57 -32.74
C LEU A 276 -14.92 5.46 -33.31
N ASN A 277 -14.51 6.50 -34.05
CA ASN A 277 -15.44 7.46 -34.64
C ASN A 277 -16.31 6.87 -35.75
N ASP A 278 -15.82 5.86 -36.45
CA ASP A 278 -16.51 5.15 -37.57
C ASP A 278 -17.28 3.90 -37.12
N GLY A 279 -17.28 3.60 -35.82
CA GLY A 279 -17.96 2.46 -35.22
C GLY A 279 -17.04 1.68 -34.26
N ASN A 280 -17.66 0.90 -33.40
CA ASN A 280 -16.89 0.11 -32.41
C ASN A 280 -16.24 -1.10 -33.06
N ARG A 281 -14.97 -1.37 -32.68
CA ARG A 281 -14.27 -2.60 -33.04
C ARG A 281 -14.21 -3.53 -31.83
N VAL A 282 -14.70 -4.76 -32.00
CA VAL A 282 -14.74 -5.79 -30.96
C VAL A 282 -13.65 -6.83 -31.21
N VAL A 283 -12.90 -7.16 -30.16
CA VAL A 283 -11.81 -8.14 -30.13
C VAL A 283 -12.09 -9.15 -29.05
N SER A 284 -12.22 -10.42 -29.41
CA SER A 284 -12.47 -11.53 -28.49
C SER A 284 -11.25 -12.45 -28.41
N GLU A 285 -10.80 -12.76 -27.19
CA GLU A 285 -9.58 -13.52 -26.95
C GLU A 285 -9.67 -14.39 -25.70
N ASP A 286 -9.19 -15.63 -25.82
CA ASP A 286 -8.91 -16.47 -24.69
C ASP A 286 -7.41 -16.43 -24.38
N ARG A 287 -7.07 -16.18 -23.14
CA ARG A 287 -5.68 -16.03 -22.68
C ARG A 287 -5.36 -17.04 -21.61
N ASN A 288 -4.26 -17.74 -21.78
CA ASN A 288 -3.72 -18.70 -20.81
C ASN A 288 -2.23 -18.42 -20.61
N GLY A 289 -1.81 -18.20 -19.37
CA GLY A 289 -0.43 -17.82 -19.13
C GLY A 289 0.15 -18.29 -17.81
N VAL A 290 1.47 -18.23 -17.76
CA VAL A 290 2.29 -18.55 -16.59
C VAL A 290 3.31 -17.42 -16.39
N ASP A 291 3.36 -16.89 -15.17
CA ASP A 291 4.40 -15.98 -14.71
C ASP A 291 5.25 -16.67 -13.64
N ARG A 292 6.57 -16.61 -13.79
CA ARG A 292 7.55 -17.08 -12.80
C ARG A 292 8.39 -15.92 -12.37
N SER A 293 8.26 -15.50 -11.11
CA SER A 293 9.00 -14.39 -10.55
C SER A 293 9.93 -14.83 -9.43
N HIS A 294 11.13 -14.30 -9.44
CA HIS A 294 12.14 -14.39 -8.39
C HIS A 294 12.53 -12.98 -7.98
N SER A 295 12.61 -12.72 -6.69
CA SER A 295 13.09 -11.43 -6.18
C SER A 295 13.93 -11.66 -4.94
N LEU A 296 15.15 -11.11 -4.95
CA LEU A 296 16.05 -11.03 -3.81
C LEU A 296 16.28 -9.55 -3.49
N SER A 297 15.86 -9.11 -2.32
CA SER A 297 16.07 -7.74 -1.87
C SER A 297 16.90 -7.69 -0.60
N GLY A 298 17.80 -6.71 -0.52
CA GLY A 298 18.61 -6.42 0.64
C GLY A 298 18.50 -4.95 1.04
N LYS A 299 18.39 -4.66 2.35
CA LYS A 299 18.40 -3.30 2.89
C LYS A 299 19.21 -3.27 4.18
N PHE A 300 20.29 -2.49 4.17
CA PHE A 300 21.22 -2.34 5.29
C PHE A 300 21.18 -0.89 5.74
N ILE A 301 20.88 -0.67 7.02
CA ILE A 301 20.67 0.67 7.56
C ILE A 301 21.56 0.84 8.80
N TYR A 302 22.36 1.90 8.81
CA TYR A 302 22.95 2.43 10.03
C TYR A 302 22.21 3.71 10.42
N GLU A 303 21.72 3.78 11.64
CA GLU A 303 21.01 4.95 12.16
C GLU A 303 21.55 5.38 13.52
N LEU A 304 21.89 6.66 13.64
CA LEU A 304 22.15 7.35 14.89
C LEU A 304 21.11 8.45 15.06
N ASN A 305 20.19 8.32 16.03
CA ASN A 305 19.10 9.25 16.23
C ASN A 305 19.14 9.89 17.62
N GLN A 306 19.76 11.04 17.72
CA GLN A 306 19.98 11.79 18.96
C GLN A 306 19.43 13.21 18.86
N LYS A 307 19.23 13.87 20.01
CA LYS A 307 18.71 15.26 20.07
C LYS A 307 19.57 16.28 19.34
N THR A 308 20.88 16.04 19.19
CA THR A 308 21.82 16.96 18.54
C THR A 308 22.38 16.46 17.22
N THR A 309 22.23 15.16 16.94
CA THR A 309 22.83 14.54 15.75
C THR A 309 21.94 13.42 15.25
N PHE A 310 21.64 13.45 13.98
CA PHE A 310 21.01 12.35 13.24
C PHE A 310 21.94 11.94 12.12
N ILE A 311 22.22 10.65 11.99
CA ILE A 311 22.93 10.06 10.86
C ILE A 311 22.12 8.84 10.43
N ASN A 312 21.85 8.73 9.15
CA ASN A 312 21.25 7.54 8.55
C ASN A 312 21.98 7.24 7.24
N ASN A 313 22.46 6.02 7.11
CA ASN A 313 22.97 5.50 5.84
C ASN A 313 22.18 4.24 5.48
N THR A 314 21.56 4.23 4.31
CA THR A 314 20.74 3.13 3.83
C THR A 314 21.26 2.65 2.49
N LEU A 315 21.78 1.43 2.46
CA LEU A 315 22.09 0.70 1.24
C LEU A 315 20.91 -0.22 0.89
N LYS A 316 20.41 -0.12 -0.34
CA LYS A 316 19.33 -0.97 -0.88
C LYS A 316 19.84 -1.71 -2.11
N THR A 317 19.46 -2.97 -2.23
CA THR A 317 19.74 -3.79 -3.43
C THR A 317 18.48 -4.53 -3.81
N ASN A 318 18.24 -4.70 -5.11
CA ASN A 318 17.18 -5.57 -5.63
C ASN A 318 17.70 -6.31 -6.84
N ILE A 319 17.48 -7.62 -6.88
CA ILE A 319 17.70 -8.49 -8.02
C ILE A 319 16.41 -9.24 -8.23
N ALA A 320 15.68 -8.91 -9.29
CA ALA A 320 14.42 -9.57 -9.59
C ALA A 320 14.39 -9.99 -11.06
N ARG A 321 13.57 -10.98 -11.35
CA ARG A 321 13.31 -11.46 -12.71
C ARG A 321 11.91 -12.04 -12.79
N ASP A 322 11.15 -11.58 -13.79
CA ASP A 322 9.87 -12.15 -14.16
C ASP A 322 10.01 -12.78 -15.55
N ASP A 323 9.64 -14.05 -15.68
CA ASP A 323 9.59 -14.80 -16.93
C ASP A 323 8.11 -15.16 -17.21
N VAL A 324 7.51 -14.48 -18.18
CA VAL A 324 6.09 -14.63 -18.54
C VAL A 324 5.95 -15.40 -19.84
N ARG A 325 5.04 -16.37 -19.85
CA ARG A 325 4.55 -17.04 -21.06
C ARG A 325 3.05 -16.88 -21.15
N LEU A 326 2.56 -16.44 -22.29
CA LEU A 326 1.14 -16.17 -22.50
C LEU A 326 0.74 -16.65 -23.89
N GLY A 327 -0.17 -17.64 -23.95
CA GLY A 327 -0.86 -18.04 -25.16
C GLY A 327 -2.15 -17.25 -25.31
N VAL A 328 -2.45 -16.83 -26.52
CA VAL A 328 -3.67 -16.12 -26.90
C VAL A 328 -4.32 -16.85 -28.08
N SER A 329 -5.60 -17.16 -27.97
CA SER A 329 -6.44 -17.66 -29.07
C SER A 329 -7.59 -16.71 -29.34
N GLY A 330 -8.22 -16.82 -30.51
CA GLY A 330 -9.31 -15.93 -30.93
C GLY A 330 -8.94 -15.00 -32.07
N SER A 331 -9.13 -13.67 -31.91
CA SER A 331 -9.00 -12.69 -33.00
C SER A 331 -7.59 -12.61 -33.60
N LEU A 332 -6.56 -12.82 -32.81
CA LEU A 332 -5.16 -12.80 -33.27
C LEU A 332 -4.35 -13.86 -32.49
N PRO A 333 -4.38 -15.15 -32.92
CA PRO A 333 -3.72 -16.23 -32.22
C PRO A 333 -2.21 -16.05 -32.14
N ASN A 334 -1.62 -16.22 -30.95
CA ASN A 334 -0.17 -16.06 -30.76
C ASN A 334 0.32 -16.65 -29.44
N ASP A 335 1.62 -16.92 -29.39
CA ASP A 335 2.36 -17.28 -28.17
C ASP A 335 3.39 -16.22 -27.85
N GLN A 336 3.38 -15.71 -26.63
CA GLN A 336 4.28 -14.68 -26.14
C GLN A 336 5.20 -15.24 -25.06
N THR A 337 6.48 -14.87 -25.13
CA THR A 337 7.46 -15.12 -24.08
C THR A 337 8.19 -13.83 -23.76
N ALA A 338 8.08 -13.38 -22.51
CA ALA A 338 8.79 -12.20 -22.03
C ALA A 338 9.74 -12.55 -20.89
N SER A 339 10.92 -11.92 -20.87
CA SER A 339 11.88 -11.98 -19.77
C SER A 339 12.20 -10.56 -19.32
N LEU A 340 11.97 -10.27 -18.02
CA LEU A 340 11.92 -8.92 -17.45
C LEU A 340 12.78 -8.83 -16.17
N PRO A 341 14.13 -8.90 -16.27
CA PRO A 341 15.01 -8.64 -15.13
C PRO A 341 14.92 -7.21 -14.60
N ASP A 342 15.20 -7.03 -13.30
CA ASP A 342 15.34 -5.76 -12.60
C ASP A 342 16.56 -5.84 -11.67
N TYR A 343 17.57 -5.02 -11.93
CA TYR A 343 18.78 -4.89 -11.13
C TYR A 343 18.87 -3.49 -10.57
N TYR A 344 18.93 -3.36 -9.26
CA TYR A 344 18.97 -2.07 -8.57
C TYR A 344 19.96 -2.09 -7.41
N VAL A 345 20.75 -1.02 -7.30
CA VAL A 345 21.59 -0.70 -6.14
C VAL A 345 21.44 0.79 -5.85
N GLY A 346 21.13 1.14 -4.60
CA GLY A 346 21.00 2.53 -4.17
C GLY A 346 21.58 2.75 -2.78
N ASN A 347 22.31 3.83 -2.60
CA ASN A 347 22.80 4.29 -1.31
C ASN A 347 22.23 5.67 -1.00
N ASN A 348 21.62 5.80 0.18
CA ASN A 348 21.06 7.04 0.68
C ASN A 348 21.70 7.38 2.02
N PHE A 349 22.45 8.46 2.07
CA PHE A 349 23.06 9.00 3.27
C PHE A 349 22.40 10.31 3.68
N LYS A 350 22.14 10.48 4.98
CA LYS A 350 21.64 11.74 5.55
C LYS A 350 22.27 12.01 6.91
N MET A 351 22.79 13.21 7.07
CA MET A 351 23.31 13.71 8.32
C MET A 351 22.65 15.03 8.69
N ILE A 352 22.19 15.17 9.93
CA ILE A 352 21.68 16.43 10.49
C ILE A 352 22.41 16.70 11.78
N LYS A 353 22.94 17.93 11.91
CA LYS A 353 23.58 18.42 13.13
C LYS A 353 22.86 19.65 13.64
N ARG A 354 22.53 19.63 14.95
CA ARG A 354 21.89 20.74 15.66
C ARG A 354 22.91 21.47 16.51
N PHE A 355 22.98 22.80 16.37
CA PHE A 355 23.86 23.69 17.11
C PHE A 355 23.03 24.69 17.92
N ASN A 356 23.50 25.05 19.11
CA ASN A 356 22.90 26.07 19.98
C ASN A 356 21.37 25.95 20.12
N GLY A 357 20.84 24.73 19.99
CA GLY A 357 19.42 24.44 20.14
C GLY A 357 18.49 24.93 19.01
N LYS A 358 18.96 25.78 18.09
CA LYS A 358 18.12 26.46 17.09
C LYS A 358 18.63 26.40 15.64
N HIS A 359 19.88 26.00 15.45
CA HIS A 359 20.52 25.96 14.15
C HIS A 359 20.70 24.52 13.69
N LEU A 360 20.34 24.21 12.45
CA LEU A 360 20.45 22.90 11.84
C LEU A 360 21.29 22.99 10.58
N VAL A 361 22.22 22.06 10.45
CA VAL A 361 22.93 21.79 9.18
C VAL A 361 22.56 20.38 8.74
N THR A 362 22.11 20.23 7.53
CA THR A 362 21.79 18.95 6.90
C THR A 362 22.71 18.73 5.71
N PHE A 363 23.21 17.52 5.57
CA PHE A 363 23.83 17.00 4.36
C PHE A 363 23.10 15.74 3.95
N ALA A 364 22.75 15.59 2.66
CA ALA A 364 22.14 14.38 2.12
C ALA A 364 22.75 14.03 0.77
N SER A 365 22.96 12.72 0.56
CA SER A 365 23.53 12.13 -0.65
C SER A 365 22.68 10.92 -1.04
N SER A 366 22.24 10.84 -2.30
CA SER A 366 21.53 9.70 -2.87
C SER A 366 22.18 9.31 -4.18
N ASN A 367 22.66 8.06 -4.27
CA ASN A 367 23.30 7.52 -5.44
C ASN A 367 22.64 6.19 -5.81
N GLU A 368 22.09 6.10 -7.00
CA GLU A 368 21.27 4.95 -7.43
C GLU A 368 21.68 4.52 -8.84
N TRP A 369 21.78 3.22 -9.02
CA TRP A 369 21.95 2.60 -10.32
C TRP A 369 20.86 1.55 -10.54
N GLU A 370 20.30 1.54 -11.74
CA GLU A 370 19.24 0.62 -12.13
C GLU A 370 19.44 0.16 -13.57
N SER A 371 19.10 -1.10 -13.82
CA SER A 371 19.10 -1.68 -15.17
C SER A 371 17.89 -2.58 -15.34
N LEU A 372 17.10 -2.31 -16.39
CA LEU A 372 15.89 -3.04 -16.78
C LEU A 372 16.04 -3.63 -18.20
N PRO A 373 16.86 -4.67 -18.41
CA PRO A 373 16.86 -5.37 -19.69
C PRO A 373 15.54 -6.12 -19.88
N GLN A 374 14.96 -6.06 -21.08
CA GLN A 374 13.67 -6.68 -21.36
C GLN A 374 13.74 -7.36 -22.73
N SER A 375 13.09 -8.50 -22.86
CA SER A 375 12.89 -9.17 -24.14
C SER A 375 11.46 -9.68 -24.25
N LEU A 376 10.88 -9.56 -25.44
CA LEU A 376 9.60 -10.10 -25.81
C LEU A 376 9.74 -10.81 -27.15
N SER A 377 9.29 -12.06 -27.23
CA SER A 377 9.12 -12.81 -28.46
C SER A 377 7.65 -13.16 -28.62
N VAL A 378 7.10 -12.93 -29.80
CA VAL A 378 5.73 -13.24 -30.20
C VAL A 378 5.78 -14.13 -31.42
N THR A 379 5.21 -15.33 -31.31
CA THR A 379 5.08 -16.29 -32.41
C THR A 379 3.63 -16.30 -32.86
N MET A 380 3.38 -16.02 -34.10
CA MET A 380 2.10 -16.14 -34.82
C MET A 380 2.23 -17.20 -35.90
N GLU A 381 1.13 -17.60 -36.54
CA GLU A 381 1.12 -18.66 -37.57
C GLU A 381 2.13 -18.37 -38.70
N ASP A 382 2.12 -17.13 -39.21
CA ASP A 382 2.96 -16.69 -40.34
C ASP A 382 4.06 -15.69 -39.96
N ASN A 383 4.11 -15.21 -38.71
CA ASN A 383 5.00 -14.13 -38.30
C ASN A 383 5.69 -14.42 -36.96
N PHE A 384 6.93 -13.92 -36.85
CA PHE A 384 7.68 -13.94 -35.61
C PHE A 384 8.20 -12.53 -35.30
N LEU A 385 7.73 -11.94 -34.20
CA LEU A 385 8.14 -10.60 -33.78
C LEU A 385 9.06 -10.70 -32.55
N ARG A 386 10.10 -9.89 -32.52
CA ARG A 386 11.04 -9.85 -31.39
C ARG A 386 11.36 -8.42 -30.98
N GLN A 387 11.18 -8.12 -29.70
CA GLN A 387 11.57 -6.86 -29.10
C GLN A 387 12.69 -7.09 -28.09
N HIS A 388 13.78 -6.35 -28.22
CA HIS A 388 14.84 -6.25 -27.22
C HIS A 388 14.89 -4.81 -26.68
N VAL A 389 15.04 -4.68 -25.35
CA VAL A 389 15.22 -3.40 -24.67
C VAL A 389 16.38 -3.55 -23.71
N LYS A 390 17.34 -2.62 -23.76
CA LYS A 390 18.40 -2.43 -22.75
C LYS A 390 18.27 -1.02 -22.23
N ASP A 391 17.78 -0.87 -21.02
CA ASP A 391 17.58 0.42 -20.36
C ASP A 391 18.32 0.43 -19.02
N HIS A 392 19.20 1.38 -18.82
CA HIS A 392 19.92 1.55 -17.57
C HIS A 392 20.16 3.02 -17.28
N ALA A 393 20.13 3.36 -16.00
CA ALA A 393 20.35 4.72 -15.53
C ALA A 393 21.19 4.76 -14.26
N PHE A 394 21.93 5.84 -14.12
CA PHE A 394 22.57 6.27 -12.88
C PHE A 394 22.00 7.61 -12.46
N TYR A 395 21.56 7.71 -11.20
CA TYR A 395 21.06 8.93 -10.59
C TYR A 395 21.92 9.30 -9.40
N THR A 396 22.27 10.58 -9.29
CA THR A 396 22.96 11.15 -8.13
C THR A 396 22.26 12.42 -7.65
N HIS A 397 22.16 12.62 -6.34
CA HIS A 397 21.57 13.81 -5.74
C HIS A 397 22.34 14.15 -4.46
N GLU A 398 23.04 15.26 -4.50
CA GLU A 398 23.82 15.80 -3.37
C GLU A 398 23.21 17.09 -2.92
N SER A 399 22.90 17.24 -1.63
CA SER A 399 22.32 18.46 -1.08
C SER A 399 22.88 18.83 0.27
N ALA A 400 22.87 20.14 0.53
CA ALA A 400 23.16 20.71 1.83
C ALA A 400 22.05 21.70 2.20
N ALA A 401 21.67 21.71 3.46
CA ALA A 401 20.68 22.68 3.96
C ALA A 401 21.12 23.29 5.28
N TYR A 402 20.78 24.55 5.44
CA TYR A 402 20.90 25.27 6.69
C TYR A 402 19.53 25.77 7.13
N ALA A 403 19.16 25.53 8.38
CA ALA A 403 17.92 25.99 8.96
C ALA A 403 18.14 26.62 10.34
N PHE A 404 17.36 27.64 10.65
CA PHE A 404 17.33 28.25 11.98
C PHE A 404 15.91 28.64 12.36
N SER A 405 15.65 28.67 13.68
CA SER A 405 14.34 29.02 14.22
C SER A 405 14.43 30.22 15.17
N VAL A 406 13.61 31.25 14.91
CA VAL A 406 13.51 32.46 15.71
C VAL A 406 12.04 32.85 15.91
N LYS A 407 11.60 32.98 17.19
CA LYS A 407 10.25 33.41 17.57
C LYS A 407 9.11 32.69 16.83
N GLY A 408 9.23 31.35 16.67
CA GLY A 408 8.22 30.53 16.01
C GLY A 408 8.28 30.52 14.48
N ILE A 409 9.25 31.23 13.88
CA ILE A 409 9.53 31.16 12.45
C ILE A 409 10.76 30.28 12.27
N THR A 410 10.65 29.24 11.46
CA THR A 410 11.78 28.43 10.99
C THR A 410 12.04 28.77 9.54
N ILE A 411 13.25 29.19 9.25
CA ILE A 411 13.70 29.47 7.88
C ILE A 411 14.75 28.44 7.54
N SER A 412 14.60 27.77 6.41
CA SER A 412 15.62 26.87 5.88
C SER A 412 15.91 27.16 4.41
N MET A 413 17.16 26.97 4.04
CA MET A 413 17.62 27.02 2.66
C MET A 413 18.31 25.69 2.36
N GLU A 414 17.77 24.96 1.40
CA GLU A 414 18.40 23.77 0.84
C GLU A 414 18.95 24.12 -0.55
N GLY A 415 20.16 23.71 -0.84
CA GLY A 415 20.78 23.79 -2.17
C GLY A 415 21.40 22.46 -2.53
N GLY A 416 21.41 22.14 -3.81
CA GLY A 416 21.97 20.86 -4.24
C GLY A 416 22.12 20.72 -5.75
N VAL A 417 22.68 19.57 -6.11
CA VAL A 417 22.89 19.15 -7.49
C VAL A 417 22.27 17.77 -7.71
N LYS A 418 21.59 17.59 -8.84
CA LYS A 418 21.07 16.31 -9.32
C LYS A 418 21.69 15.98 -10.66
N GLY A 419 22.18 14.78 -10.81
CA GLY A 419 22.67 14.22 -12.07
C GLY A 419 21.87 12.98 -12.44
N TYR A 420 21.55 12.84 -13.70
CA TYR A 420 20.87 11.68 -14.26
C TYR A 420 21.51 11.32 -15.59
N PHE A 421 21.88 10.05 -15.73
CA PHE A 421 22.60 9.52 -16.88
C PHE A 421 21.92 8.22 -17.29
N ARG A 422 21.25 8.24 -18.45
CA ARG A 422 20.49 7.09 -18.96
C ARG A 422 20.93 6.71 -20.36
N SER A 423 21.00 5.41 -20.62
CA SER A 423 21.17 4.84 -21.94
C SER A 423 20.05 3.85 -22.24
N LEU A 424 19.33 4.10 -23.34
CA LEU A 424 18.25 3.27 -23.85
C LEU A 424 18.60 2.75 -25.23
N ASN A 425 18.64 1.42 -25.39
CA ASN A 425 18.75 0.75 -26.67
C ASN A 425 17.55 -0.18 -26.86
N THR A 426 16.80 0.00 -27.96
CA THR A 426 15.69 -0.88 -28.33
C THR A 426 15.82 -1.35 -29.75
N GLU A 427 15.49 -2.60 -30.03
CA GLU A 427 15.48 -3.23 -31.36
C GLU A 427 14.19 -4.01 -31.55
N LEU A 428 13.51 -3.76 -32.69
CA LEU A 428 12.32 -4.45 -33.17
C LEU A 428 12.55 -4.82 -34.65
N PRO A 429 13.38 -5.83 -34.97
CA PRO A 429 13.81 -6.12 -36.35
C PRO A 429 12.65 -6.56 -37.26
N ASP A 430 11.68 -7.23 -36.72
CA ASP A 430 10.58 -7.87 -37.47
C ASP A 430 9.25 -7.11 -37.26
N MET A 431 9.25 -5.76 -37.43
CA MET A 431 8.02 -4.94 -37.29
C MET A 431 7.05 -5.22 -38.47
N PRO A 432 5.72 -5.30 -38.22
CA PRO A 432 4.74 -5.46 -39.30
C PRO A 432 4.84 -4.35 -40.36
N GLU A 433 4.78 -4.72 -41.63
CA GLU A 433 4.96 -3.78 -42.77
C GLU A 433 3.86 -2.69 -42.80
N GLU A 434 2.68 -2.96 -42.23
CA GLU A 434 1.58 -2.01 -42.17
C GLU A 434 1.86 -0.82 -41.24
N ILE A 435 2.82 -0.93 -40.31
CA ILE A 435 3.16 0.12 -39.35
C ILE A 435 4.40 0.87 -39.84
N PRO A 436 4.27 2.09 -40.41
CA PRO A 436 5.41 2.84 -40.93
C PRO A 436 6.20 3.50 -39.79
N GLY A 437 7.53 3.39 -39.80
CA GLY A 437 8.40 4.11 -38.88
C GLY A 437 9.69 3.37 -38.51
N GLU A 438 10.44 3.97 -37.60
CA GLU A 438 11.72 3.44 -37.12
C GLU A 438 11.52 2.31 -36.11
N THR A 439 12.37 1.31 -36.14
CA THR A 439 12.29 0.09 -35.30
C THR A 439 13.39 0.02 -34.23
N MET A 440 14.23 1.06 -34.17
CA MET A 440 15.39 1.10 -33.27
C MET A 440 15.46 2.43 -32.53
N ASN A 441 15.83 2.36 -31.27
CA ASN A 441 16.24 3.51 -30.50
C ASN A 441 17.65 3.29 -29.95
N VAL A 442 18.53 4.27 -30.13
CA VAL A 442 19.86 4.35 -29.50
C VAL A 442 19.96 5.75 -28.91
N LEU A 443 19.61 5.89 -27.64
CA LEU A 443 19.41 7.18 -26.99
C LEU A 443 20.20 7.26 -25.70
N ASN A 444 20.98 8.34 -25.53
CA ASN A 444 21.47 8.76 -24.24
C ASN A 444 20.75 10.03 -23.83
N THR A 445 20.13 9.99 -22.66
CA THR A 445 19.38 11.11 -22.09
C THR A 445 19.98 11.45 -20.74
N ASN A 446 20.67 12.59 -20.67
CA ASN A 446 21.34 13.03 -19.45
C ASN A 446 20.81 14.38 -19.01
N TYR A 447 20.80 14.64 -17.70
CA TYR A 447 20.61 15.98 -17.20
C TYR A 447 21.46 16.27 -15.97
N LEU A 448 21.78 17.56 -15.82
CA LEU A 448 22.36 18.12 -14.62
C LEU A 448 21.46 19.25 -14.13
N THR A 449 21.04 19.18 -12.86
CA THR A 449 20.17 20.20 -12.25
C THR A 449 20.85 20.77 -11.03
N VAL A 450 20.94 22.11 -10.95
CA VAL A 450 21.32 22.85 -9.74
C VAL A 450 20.07 23.50 -9.20
N TYR A 451 19.84 23.42 -7.87
CA TYR A 451 18.63 23.97 -7.28
C TYR A 451 18.88 24.67 -5.95
N ALA A 452 17.95 25.54 -5.59
CA ALA A 452 17.82 26.14 -4.28
C ALA A 452 16.35 26.14 -3.85
N THR A 453 16.08 25.74 -2.63
CA THR A 453 14.73 25.68 -2.08
C THR A 453 14.68 26.43 -0.75
N PRO A 454 14.36 27.73 -0.74
CA PRO A 454 13.95 28.43 0.48
C PRO A 454 12.64 27.81 1.02
N ASN A 455 12.61 27.57 2.31
CA ASN A 455 11.44 27.08 3.03
C ASN A 455 11.18 27.94 4.25
N PHE A 456 9.94 28.37 4.45
CA PHE A 456 9.49 29.18 5.55
C PHE A 456 8.40 28.44 6.30
N GLU A 457 8.61 28.16 7.58
CA GLU A 457 7.60 27.54 8.46
C GLU A 457 7.32 28.51 9.61
N TYR A 458 6.04 28.84 9.81
CA TYR A 458 5.60 29.78 10.84
C TYR A 458 4.52 29.16 11.73
N TRP A 459 4.80 29.14 13.02
CA TRP A 459 3.88 28.72 14.05
C TRP A 459 3.30 29.91 14.78
N VAL A 460 1.97 30.05 14.68
CA VAL A 460 1.23 31.04 15.47
C VAL A 460 0.09 30.34 16.22
N LYS A 461 0.21 30.27 17.55
CA LYS A 461 -0.74 29.54 18.41
C LYS A 461 -0.94 28.08 17.94
N ARG A 462 -2.07 27.81 17.28
CA ARG A 462 -2.51 26.48 16.82
C ARG A 462 -2.52 26.35 15.30
N VAL A 463 -1.91 27.29 14.61
CA VAL A 463 -1.80 27.31 13.15
C VAL A 463 -0.33 27.18 12.75
N ASN A 464 -0.06 26.29 11.83
CA ASN A 464 1.23 26.16 11.15
C ASN A 464 1.06 26.55 9.69
N PHE A 465 1.87 27.47 9.22
CA PHE A 465 1.99 27.84 7.82
C PHE A 465 3.34 27.36 7.30
N LYS A 466 3.36 26.77 6.13
CA LYS A 466 4.59 26.37 5.47
C LYS A 466 4.56 26.81 4.00
N LEU A 467 5.58 27.56 3.59
CA LEU A 467 5.81 28.00 2.23
C LEU A 467 7.13 27.41 1.72
N ASP A 468 7.06 26.63 0.66
CA ASP A 468 8.20 26.09 -0.07
C ASP A 468 8.35 26.84 -1.40
N VAL A 469 9.56 27.31 -1.74
CA VAL A 469 9.84 28.12 -2.93
C VAL A 469 11.00 27.49 -3.72
N PRO A 470 10.83 26.29 -4.30
CA PRO A 470 11.89 25.64 -5.07
C PRO A 470 12.15 26.36 -6.39
N LEU A 471 13.42 26.63 -6.64
CA LEU A 471 13.93 27.15 -7.90
C LEU A 471 15.03 26.23 -8.39
N SER A 472 14.98 25.78 -9.64
CA SER A 472 16.03 24.96 -10.22
C SER A 472 16.34 25.34 -11.65
N PHE A 473 17.63 25.17 -12.01
CA PHE A 473 18.13 25.27 -13.37
C PHE A 473 18.60 23.89 -13.79
N ALA A 474 18.06 23.38 -14.89
CA ALA A 474 18.39 22.07 -15.45
C ALA A 474 18.92 22.19 -16.86
N GLN A 475 20.05 21.52 -17.13
CA GLN A 475 20.62 21.34 -18.44
C GLN A 475 20.36 19.91 -18.90
N TYR A 476 19.59 19.74 -19.97
CA TYR A 476 19.31 18.46 -20.63
C TYR A 476 20.22 18.28 -21.82
N MET A 477 20.80 17.11 -21.94
CA MET A 477 21.72 16.70 -22.99
C MET A 477 21.19 15.42 -23.64
N PHE A 478 20.92 15.50 -24.93
CA PHE A 478 20.38 14.40 -25.72
C PHE A 478 21.34 14.05 -26.86
N ASP A 479 21.40 12.78 -27.23
CA ASP A 479 22.15 12.34 -28.42
C ASP A 479 21.27 12.47 -29.67
N LYS A 480 21.83 13.10 -30.73
CA LYS A 480 21.42 13.04 -32.14
C LYS A 480 20.00 13.42 -32.56
N ALA A 481 18.95 13.06 -31.78
CA ALA A 481 17.56 13.23 -32.20
C ALA A 481 16.94 14.54 -31.70
N ILE A 482 17.38 15.06 -30.56
CA ILE A 482 16.77 16.21 -29.86
C ILE A 482 17.86 17.21 -29.49
N ALA A 483 17.60 18.49 -29.68
CA ALA A 483 18.49 19.57 -29.27
C ALA A 483 18.63 19.66 -27.76
N ASN A 484 19.84 19.92 -27.27
CA ASN A 484 20.07 20.20 -25.85
C ASN A 484 19.23 21.37 -25.37
N ARG A 485 18.69 21.26 -24.13
CA ARG A 485 17.78 22.26 -23.55
C ARG A 485 18.29 22.72 -22.19
N SER A 486 18.12 24.01 -21.94
CA SER A 486 18.29 24.60 -20.61
C SER A 486 16.95 25.08 -20.11
N GLU A 487 16.54 24.67 -18.92
CA GLU A 487 15.22 24.96 -18.36
C GLU A 487 15.31 25.49 -16.94
N VAL A 488 14.43 26.43 -16.63
CA VAL A 488 14.24 26.94 -15.27
C VAL A 488 12.89 26.47 -14.75
N TYR A 489 12.90 25.86 -13.57
CA TYR A 489 11.68 25.41 -12.91
C TYR A 489 11.45 26.19 -11.63
N PHE A 490 10.20 26.62 -11.46
CA PHE A 490 9.72 27.31 -10.28
C PHE A 490 8.39 26.67 -9.88
N SER A 491 8.33 26.07 -8.68
CA SER A 491 7.20 25.23 -8.25
C SER A 491 6.82 25.51 -6.81
N PRO A 492 6.34 26.75 -6.48
CA PRO A 492 5.98 27.11 -5.12
C PRO A 492 4.78 26.35 -4.59
N SER A 493 4.80 26.05 -3.30
CA SER A 493 3.67 25.46 -2.58
C SER A 493 3.47 26.11 -1.22
N LEU A 494 2.19 26.28 -0.86
CA LEU A 494 1.77 26.81 0.44
C LEU A 494 0.90 25.77 1.13
N SER A 495 1.16 25.51 2.41
CA SER A 495 0.28 24.70 3.24
C SER A 495 -0.04 25.41 4.56
N MET A 496 -1.25 25.17 5.05
CA MET A 496 -1.72 25.62 6.34
C MET A 496 -2.33 24.44 7.11
N ASN A 497 -1.87 24.23 8.34
CA ASN A 497 -2.45 23.25 9.25
C ASN A 497 -2.98 23.97 10.49
N TRP A 498 -4.25 23.79 10.79
CA TRP A 498 -4.93 24.42 11.92
C TRP A 498 -5.55 23.40 12.86
N LYS A 499 -5.22 23.47 14.14
CA LYS A 499 -5.77 22.62 15.21
C LYS A 499 -6.53 23.51 16.22
N PRO A 500 -7.80 23.89 15.93
CA PRO A 500 -8.57 24.76 16.81
C PRO A 500 -8.71 24.21 18.24
N ASN A 501 -8.73 22.89 18.37
CA ASN A 501 -8.72 22.16 19.64
C ASN A 501 -8.08 20.79 19.45
N ASN A 502 -7.99 19.99 20.52
CA ASN A 502 -7.40 18.64 20.48
C ASN A 502 -8.27 17.60 19.71
N ARG A 503 -9.48 17.97 19.27
CA ARG A 503 -10.39 17.07 18.55
C ARG A 503 -10.46 17.33 17.06
N VAL A 504 -10.15 18.52 16.61
CA VAL A 504 -10.26 18.94 15.21
C VAL A 504 -8.90 19.32 14.67
N SER A 505 -8.56 18.79 13.50
CA SER A 505 -7.41 19.19 12.70
C SER A 505 -7.87 19.49 11.28
N MET A 506 -7.43 20.57 10.70
CA MET A 506 -7.75 21.00 9.35
C MET A 506 -6.46 21.32 8.62
N GLY A 507 -6.34 20.88 7.37
CA GLY A 507 -5.22 21.19 6.49
C GLY A 507 -5.71 21.75 5.16
N VAL A 508 -4.99 22.70 4.62
CA VAL A 508 -5.16 23.20 3.25
C VAL A 508 -3.79 23.27 2.61
N ARG A 509 -3.66 22.80 1.39
CA ARG A 509 -2.43 22.87 0.61
C ARG A 509 -2.74 23.28 -0.80
N GLY A 510 -1.94 24.16 -1.37
CA GLY A 510 -1.98 24.55 -2.77
C GLY A 510 -0.59 24.70 -3.33
N GLY A 511 -0.43 24.41 -4.61
CA GLY A 511 0.84 24.55 -5.31
C GLY A 511 0.66 24.63 -6.81
N THR A 512 1.66 25.19 -7.47
CA THR A 512 1.79 25.19 -8.92
C THR A 512 3.20 24.77 -9.26
N GLY A 513 3.37 24.11 -10.39
CA GLY A 513 4.69 23.68 -10.83
C GLY A 513 4.76 23.50 -12.33
N ARG A 514 5.98 23.72 -12.85
CA ARG A 514 6.40 23.29 -14.17
C ARG A 514 7.38 22.13 -14.00
N SER A 515 7.21 21.08 -14.76
CA SER A 515 8.04 19.87 -14.71
C SER A 515 8.38 19.39 -16.11
N PRO A 516 9.54 18.74 -16.28
CA PRO A 516 9.84 18.06 -17.54
C PRO A 516 8.84 16.93 -17.77
N MET A 517 8.63 16.58 -19.02
CA MET A 517 7.98 15.34 -19.40
C MET A 517 8.75 14.13 -18.84
N ASP A 518 8.07 12.99 -18.76
CA ASP A 518 8.75 11.73 -18.46
C ASP A 518 9.76 11.42 -19.60
N LEU A 519 11.03 11.31 -19.23
CA LEU A 519 12.12 11.07 -20.20
C LEU A 519 12.00 9.69 -20.89
N SER A 520 11.23 8.76 -20.33
CA SER A 520 10.91 7.49 -20.99
C SER A 520 9.98 7.65 -22.20
N MET A 521 9.32 8.79 -22.33
CA MET A 521 8.50 9.13 -23.51
C MET A 521 9.31 9.68 -24.69
N ILE A 522 10.61 9.94 -24.50
CA ILE A 522 11.51 10.36 -25.57
C ILE A 522 12.04 9.09 -26.24
N GLN A 523 11.36 8.65 -27.29
CA GLN A 523 11.74 7.47 -28.08
C GLN A 523 11.13 7.58 -29.50
N PRO A 524 11.90 8.03 -30.52
CA PRO A 524 11.40 8.19 -31.87
C PRO A 524 11.06 6.87 -32.58
N GLY A 525 11.75 5.79 -32.24
CA GLY A 525 11.47 4.45 -32.77
C GLY A 525 10.39 3.71 -32.00
N TYR A 526 9.69 2.82 -32.67
CA TYR A 526 8.65 1.99 -32.05
C TYR A 526 9.20 0.95 -31.08
N VAL A 527 8.43 0.68 -30.03
CA VAL A 527 8.64 -0.44 -29.10
C VAL A 527 7.35 -1.25 -29.05
N MET A 528 7.45 -2.54 -29.32
CA MET A 528 6.36 -3.49 -29.14
C MET A 528 6.19 -3.75 -27.65
N THR A 529 5.04 -3.36 -27.09
CA THR A 529 4.74 -3.54 -25.67
C THR A 529 4.11 -4.90 -25.37
N ASN A 530 3.32 -5.41 -26.32
CA ASN A 530 2.75 -6.77 -26.37
C ASN A 530 2.45 -7.13 -27.84
N TYR A 531 1.95 -8.34 -28.09
CA TYR A 531 1.68 -8.86 -29.44
C TYR A 531 0.84 -7.95 -30.36
N ARG A 532 -0.01 -7.09 -29.81
CA ARG A 532 -0.92 -6.21 -30.56
C ARG A 532 -0.52 -4.74 -30.48
N SER A 533 0.19 -4.34 -29.43
CA SER A 533 0.38 -2.94 -29.10
C SER A 533 1.81 -2.48 -29.33
N PHE A 534 1.95 -1.43 -30.11
CA PHE A 534 3.19 -0.73 -30.41
C PHE A 534 3.12 0.68 -29.83
N ARG A 535 4.23 1.13 -29.26
CA ARG A 535 4.32 2.46 -28.66
C ARG A 535 5.48 3.23 -29.26
N ARG A 536 5.22 4.48 -29.61
CA ARG A 536 6.22 5.47 -29.98
C ARG A 536 6.09 6.67 -29.05
N GLY A 537 7.22 7.20 -28.61
CA GLY A 537 7.25 8.45 -27.84
C GLY A 537 7.28 9.68 -28.74
N VAL A 538 7.67 10.80 -28.16
CA VAL A 538 7.92 12.05 -28.89
C VAL A 538 9.36 12.11 -29.36
N ASP A 539 9.60 12.95 -30.38
CA ASP A 539 10.88 13.29 -30.95
C ASP A 539 11.39 14.69 -30.51
N ASP A 540 10.77 15.29 -29.51
CA ASP A 540 11.18 16.56 -28.90
C ASP A 540 10.99 16.53 -27.38
N PHE A 541 11.51 17.54 -26.67
CA PHE A 541 11.42 17.70 -25.23
C PHE A 541 10.36 18.72 -24.87
N TYR A 542 9.44 18.34 -23.97
CA TYR A 542 8.32 19.16 -23.52
C TYR A 542 8.32 19.36 -22.00
N ASN A 543 7.75 20.49 -21.57
CA ASN A 543 7.43 20.74 -20.17
C ASN A 543 5.93 20.82 -19.96
N SER A 544 5.46 20.21 -18.89
CA SER A 544 4.09 20.29 -18.43
C SER A 544 3.96 21.26 -17.28
N THR A 545 2.79 21.87 -17.13
CA THR A 545 2.46 22.67 -15.94
C THR A 545 1.29 22.04 -15.19
N SER A 546 1.34 22.09 -13.87
CA SER A 546 0.27 21.58 -13.02
C SER A 546 -0.05 22.54 -11.89
N GLN A 547 -1.30 22.56 -11.48
CA GLN A 547 -1.79 23.28 -10.31
C GLN A 547 -2.62 22.31 -9.47
N ASN A 548 -2.50 22.38 -8.17
CA ASN A 548 -3.29 21.56 -7.28
C ASN A 548 -3.71 22.34 -6.04
N VAL A 549 -4.91 22.02 -5.55
CA VAL A 549 -5.43 22.51 -4.28
C VAL A 549 -6.06 21.33 -3.57
N SER A 550 -5.75 21.14 -2.29
CA SER A 550 -6.35 20.10 -1.47
C SER A 550 -6.70 20.62 -0.08
N ALA A 551 -7.75 20.07 0.51
CA ALA A 551 -8.15 20.34 1.88
C ALA A 551 -8.51 19.03 2.58
N ASN A 552 -8.16 18.95 3.85
CA ASN A 552 -8.55 17.84 4.71
C ASN A 552 -9.05 18.34 6.06
N ILE A 553 -9.96 17.57 6.65
CA ILE A 553 -10.47 17.77 8.00
C ILE A 553 -10.50 16.44 8.72
N SER A 554 -10.03 16.42 9.96
CA SER A 554 -10.10 15.27 10.85
C SER A 554 -10.76 15.67 12.15
N TYR A 555 -11.64 14.80 12.65
CA TYR A 555 -12.29 14.93 13.96
C TYR A 555 -12.05 13.66 14.77
N LYS A 556 -11.64 13.81 16.02
CA LYS A 556 -11.52 12.71 16.97
C LYS A 556 -12.20 13.02 18.31
N HIS A 557 -12.88 12.03 18.82
CA HIS A 557 -13.40 12.05 20.20
C HIS A 557 -13.06 10.73 20.87
N THR A 558 -11.85 10.61 21.39
CA THR A 558 -11.24 9.39 21.93
C THR A 558 -12.11 8.69 22.97
N ARG A 559 -12.66 9.45 23.93
CA ARG A 559 -13.54 8.90 25.00
C ARG A 559 -14.84 8.29 24.45
N ARG A 560 -15.39 8.79 23.32
CA ARG A 560 -16.57 8.25 22.66
C ARG A 560 -16.22 7.27 21.54
N GLY A 561 -14.93 7.03 21.28
CA GLY A 561 -14.46 6.19 20.18
C GLY A 561 -14.97 6.65 18.80
N LEU A 562 -15.14 7.98 18.59
CA LEU A 562 -15.63 8.54 17.35
C LEU A 562 -14.48 9.24 16.60
N PHE A 563 -14.25 8.81 15.35
CA PHE A 563 -13.23 9.34 14.46
C PHE A 563 -13.88 9.62 13.10
N ALA A 564 -13.56 10.75 12.50
CA ALA A 564 -14.03 11.11 11.16
C ALA A 564 -12.95 11.89 10.44
N ASN A 565 -12.85 11.68 9.13
CA ASN A 565 -12.00 12.46 8.26
C ASN A 565 -12.68 12.69 6.91
N ALA A 566 -12.36 13.81 6.27
CA ALA A 566 -12.73 14.10 4.91
C ALA A 566 -11.57 14.76 4.18
N PHE A 567 -11.48 14.50 2.89
CA PHE A 567 -10.44 15.01 1.99
C PHE A 567 -11.07 15.45 0.67
N VAL A 568 -10.60 16.56 0.12
CA VAL A 568 -10.98 17.07 -1.20
C VAL A 568 -9.72 17.53 -1.92
N MET A 569 -9.63 17.24 -3.22
CA MET A 569 -8.54 17.69 -4.08
C MET A 569 -9.08 18.09 -5.45
N GLN A 570 -8.56 19.18 -5.98
CA GLN A 570 -8.70 19.59 -7.38
C GLN A 570 -7.31 19.78 -7.97
N SER A 571 -7.07 19.22 -9.15
CA SER A 571 -5.85 19.43 -9.93
C SER A 571 -6.18 19.80 -11.38
N TRP A 572 -5.31 20.60 -11.97
CA TRP A 572 -5.30 20.99 -13.37
C TRP A 572 -3.93 20.71 -13.95
N SER A 573 -3.88 20.21 -15.17
CA SER A 573 -2.63 19.96 -15.90
C SER A 573 -2.72 20.51 -17.32
N HIS A 574 -1.63 21.10 -17.77
CA HIS A 574 -1.46 21.58 -19.13
C HIS A 574 -0.24 20.90 -19.74
N ASN A 575 -0.49 20.04 -20.74
CA ASN A 575 0.54 19.30 -21.45
C ASN A 575 0.59 19.76 -22.91
N PRO A 576 1.76 20.11 -23.46
CA PRO A 576 1.91 20.48 -24.87
C PRO A 576 2.00 19.26 -25.79
N TYR A 577 1.76 18.07 -25.27
CA TYR A 577 1.72 16.81 -26.00
C TYR A 577 0.52 15.98 -25.54
N THR A 578 0.03 15.11 -26.41
CA THR A 578 -1.08 14.20 -26.07
C THR A 578 -0.83 12.81 -26.60
N LEU A 579 -1.53 11.85 -26.02
CA LEU A 579 -1.56 10.47 -26.51
C LEU A 579 -2.48 10.39 -27.74
N ALA A 580 -1.96 9.81 -28.82
CA ALA A 580 -2.71 9.45 -30.01
C ALA A 580 -2.79 7.92 -30.14
N GLN A 581 -3.97 7.40 -30.46
CA GLN A 581 -4.22 6.00 -30.78
C GLN A 581 -4.60 5.87 -32.23
N GLN A 582 -3.99 4.90 -32.93
CA GLN A 582 -4.28 4.55 -34.31
C GLN A 582 -4.35 3.03 -34.47
N LEU A 583 -5.26 2.53 -35.30
CA LEU A 583 -5.32 1.11 -35.64
C LEU A 583 -4.72 0.88 -37.05
N TYR A 584 -3.80 -0.11 -37.11
CA TYR A 584 -3.25 -0.61 -38.37
C TYR A 584 -3.56 -2.11 -38.46
N GLY A 585 -4.56 -2.46 -39.27
CA GLY A 585 -5.05 -3.83 -39.29
C GLY A 585 -5.49 -4.29 -37.90
N ASP A 586 -4.86 -5.33 -37.36
CA ASP A 586 -5.12 -5.87 -36.03
C ASP A 586 -4.26 -5.24 -34.92
N TYR A 587 -3.34 -4.35 -35.28
CA TYR A 587 -2.42 -3.72 -34.35
C TYR A 587 -2.93 -2.37 -33.86
N VAL A 588 -2.66 -2.05 -32.60
CA VAL A 588 -2.93 -0.76 -31.95
C VAL A 588 -1.63 -0.01 -31.77
N VAL A 589 -1.52 1.13 -32.36
CA VAL A 589 -0.35 2.01 -32.25
C VAL A 589 -0.68 3.18 -31.35
N TYR A 590 0.09 3.32 -30.30
CA TYR A 590 0.07 4.47 -29.39
C TYR A 590 1.27 5.36 -29.67
N SER A 591 1.02 6.62 -29.96
CA SER A 591 2.08 7.63 -30.16
C SER A 591 1.80 8.86 -29.33
N TYR A 592 2.86 9.52 -28.87
CA TYR A 592 2.73 10.86 -28.32
C TYR A 592 2.98 11.87 -29.43
N THR A 593 2.11 12.87 -29.53
CA THR A 593 2.19 13.91 -30.55
C THR A 593 2.12 15.30 -29.95
N SER A 594 2.74 16.29 -30.63
CA SER A 594 2.70 17.68 -30.20
C SER A 594 1.30 18.26 -30.43
N ALA A 595 0.47 18.16 -29.40
CA ALA A 595 -0.86 18.78 -29.37
C ALA A 595 -1.19 19.12 -27.91
N LYS A 596 -1.94 20.18 -27.68
CA LYS A 596 -2.35 20.58 -26.33
C LYS A 596 -3.29 19.54 -25.72
N SER A 597 -2.95 19.09 -24.52
CA SER A 597 -3.77 18.21 -23.71
C SER A 597 -3.96 18.82 -22.33
N ASP A 598 -5.10 19.46 -22.13
CA ASP A 598 -5.49 19.98 -20.82
C ASP A 598 -6.22 18.88 -20.06
N GLY A 599 -5.86 18.67 -18.80
CA GLY A 599 -6.48 17.69 -17.94
C GLY A 599 -6.95 18.31 -16.64
N GLN A 600 -8.03 17.79 -16.09
CA GLN A 600 -8.46 18.15 -14.75
C GLN A 600 -8.93 16.93 -13.97
N MET A 601 -8.71 16.95 -12.66
CA MET A 601 -9.15 15.89 -11.77
C MET A 601 -9.69 16.47 -10.47
N PHE A 602 -10.93 16.08 -10.15
CA PHE A 602 -11.53 16.33 -8.85
C PHE A 602 -11.69 15.02 -8.09
N MET A 603 -11.33 15.02 -6.80
CA MET A 603 -11.52 13.90 -5.91
C MET A 603 -12.03 14.39 -4.55
N ALA A 604 -13.02 13.67 -4.01
CA ALA A 604 -13.51 13.85 -2.65
C ALA A 604 -13.66 12.50 -1.98
N SER A 605 -13.28 12.40 -0.70
CA SER A 605 -13.47 11.19 0.09
C SER A 605 -13.75 11.50 1.54
N GLY A 606 -14.42 10.59 2.24
CA GLY A 606 -14.71 10.74 3.64
C GLY A 606 -14.87 9.38 4.34
N ASN A 607 -14.59 9.38 5.63
CA ASN A 607 -14.68 8.20 6.48
C ASN A 607 -15.16 8.59 7.88
N ILE A 608 -16.05 7.78 8.48
CA ILE A 608 -16.51 7.93 9.85
C ILE A 608 -16.47 6.57 10.53
N GLY A 609 -15.71 6.47 11.61
CA GLY A 609 -15.57 5.27 12.43
C GLY A 609 -16.03 5.50 13.87
N LYS A 610 -16.76 4.54 14.45
CA LYS A 610 -17.23 4.58 15.82
C LYS A 610 -17.10 3.24 16.53
N THR A 611 -16.66 3.25 17.78
CA THR A 611 -16.76 2.09 18.67
C THR A 611 -18.20 1.85 19.12
N LEU A 612 -18.57 0.58 19.15
CA LEU A 612 -19.87 0.07 19.59
C LEU A 612 -19.66 -0.77 20.86
N ASP A 613 -19.70 -0.11 22.03
CA ASP A 613 -19.36 -0.75 23.32
C ASP A 613 -20.33 -1.87 23.71
N PHE A 614 -21.61 -1.75 23.35
CA PHE A 614 -22.65 -2.74 23.64
C PHE A 614 -22.38 -4.11 22.96
N MET A 615 -21.63 -4.15 21.85
CA MET A 615 -21.27 -5.39 21.16
C MET A 615 -19.75 -5.57 21.02
N ARG A 616 -18.95 -4.85 21.79
CA ARG A 616 -17.46 -4.89 21.75
C ARG A 616 -16.90 -4.79 20.33
N GLY A 617 -17.49 -3.93 19.53
CA GLY A 617 -17.19 -3.82 18.12
C GLY A 617 -16.94 -2.39 17.67
N SER A 618 -16.94 -2.22 16.36
CA SER A 618 -16.86 -0.93 15.69
C SER A 618 -17.72 -0.91 14.42
N ALA A 619 -18.12 0.28 14.01
CA ALA A 619 -18.71 0.55 12.71
C ALA A 619 -17.89 1.61 12.00
N ASN A 620 -17.73 1.46 10.70
CA ASN A 620 -17.04 2.39 9.82
C ASN A 620 -17.86 2.57 8.55
N VAL A 621 -18.00 3.81 8.08
CA VAL A 621 -18.64 4.16 6.80
C VAL A 621 -17.70 5.06 6.03
N ASN A 622 -17.48 4.76 4.78
CA ASN A 622 -16.65 5.54 3.87
C ASN A 622 -17.36 5.80 2.55
N GLY A 623 -16.93 6.86 1.88
CA GLY A 623 -17.39 7.18 0.54
C GLY A 623 -16.35 7.95 -0.23
N SER A 624 -16.36 7.82 -1.54
CA SER A 624 -15.52 8.61 -2.44
C SER A 624 -16.23 8.99 -3.72
N PHE A 625 -15.80 10.08 -4.31
CA PHE A 625 -16.18 10.55 -5.63
C PHE A 625 -14.91 10.97 -6.37
N SER A 626 -14.82 10.61 -7.65
CA SER A 626 -13.77 11.15 -8.52
C SER A 626 -14.33 11.48 -9.91
N ARG A 627 -13.80 12.55 -10.49
CA ARG A 627 -14.04 12.94 -11.88
C ARG A 627 -12.72 13.37 -12.49
N SER A 628 -12.35 12.74 -13.61
CA SER A 628 -11.16 13.07 -14.39
C SER A 628 -11.56 13.42 -15.82
N GLU A 629 -10.94 14.44 -16.37
CA GLU A 629 -11.10 14.88 -17.75
C GLU A 629 -9.75 14.95 -18.42
N SER A 630 -9.65 14.43 -19.64
CA SER A 630 -8.43 14.41 -20.45
C SER A 630 -8.74 14.53 -21.93
N HIS A 631 -7.84 15.18 -22.67
CA HIS A 631 -7.92 15.33 -24.11
C HIS A 631 -6.94 14.37 -24.78
N LEU A 632 -7.43 13.60 -25.72
CA LEU A 632 -6.71 12.53 -26.41
C LEU A 632 -6.98 12.65 -27.93
N ILE A 633 -6.20 11.94 -28.73
CA ILE A 633 -6.44 11.80 -30.16
C ILE A 633 -6.75 10.32 -30.45
N SER A 634 -7.87 10.05 -31.12
CA SER A 634 -8.23 8.73 -31.62
C SER A 634 -8.52 8.82 -33.11
N GLU A 635 -7.87 8.00 -33.94
CA GLU A 635 -8.01 8.03 -35.41
C GLU A 635 -7.94 9.46 -35.98
N ASN A 636 -6.91 10.22 -35.57
CA ASN A 636 -6.66 11.62 -35.96
C ASN A 636 -7.76 12.63 -35.52
N THR A 637 -8.69 12.24 -34.67
CA THR A 637 -9.75 13.11 -34.17
C THR A 637 -9.56 13.39 -32.68
N ASN A 638 -9.74 14.65 -32.29
CA ASN A 638 -9.69 15.05 -30.87
C ASN A 638 -10.87 14.44 -30.11
N VAL A 639 -10.57 13.79 -29.00
CA VAL A 639 -11.55 13.17 -28.10
C VAL A 639 -11.38 13.77 -26.70
N ASN A 640 -12.47 14.32 -26.17
CA ASN A 640 -12.56 14.67 -24.76
C ASN A 640 -13.13 13.47 -23.99
N SER A 641 -12.31 12.90 -23.09
CA SER A 641 -12.65 11.73 -22.26
C SER A 641 -12.88 12.14 -20.82
N VAL A 642 -14.09 11.88 -20.30
CA VAL A 642 -14.49 12.20 -18.92
C VAL A 642 -14.86 10.94 -18.17
N GLY A 643 -13.99 10.51 -17.25
CA GLY A 643 -14.27 9.43 -16.32
C GLY A 643 -14.92 9.96 -15.02
N THR A 644 -16.03 9.35 -14.59
CA THR A 644 -16.69 9.67 -13.32
C THR A 644 -16.89 8.40 -12.52
N SER A 645 -16.54 8.40 -11.23
CA SER A 645 -16.75 7.25 -10.34
C SER A 645 -17.23 7.66 -8.96
N TRP A 646 -18.04 6.78 -8.36
CA TRP A 646 -18.52 6.85 -6.99
C TRP A 646 -18.19 5.56 -6.28
N SER A 647 -17.91 5.64 -4.99
CA SER A 647 -17.89 4.47 -4.13
C SER A 647 -18.50 4.77 -2.76
N ALA A 648 -19.13 3.78 -2.16
CA ALA A 648 -19.62 3.81 -0.79
C ALA A 648 -19.35 2.47 -0.12
N GLY A 649 -18.87 2.50 1.12
CA GLY A 649 -18.56 1.31 1.89
C GLY A 649 -19.04 1.41 3.32
N ALA A 650 -19.38 0.26 3.90
CA ALA A 650 -19.70 0.12 5.31
C ALA A 650 -19.05 -1.14 5.89
N LYS A 651 -18.46 -1.02 7.07
CA LYS A 651 -17.88 -2.15 7.79
C LYS A 651 -18.39 -2.13 9.22
N ILE A 652 -18.92 -3.26 9.67
CA ILE A 652 -19.41 -3.44 11.03
C ILE A 652 -18.83 -4.74 11.56
N ASN A 653 -18.26 -4.67 12.76
CA ASN A 653 -17.78 -5.86 13.45
C ASN A 653 -18.19 -5.85 14.92
N GLY A 654 -18.23 -7.01 15.54
CA GLY A 654 -18.55 -7.10 16.95
C GLY A 654 -18.62 -8.52 17.49
N SER A 655 -18.69 -8.59 18.82
CA SER A 655 -18.95 -9.82 19.58
C SER A 655 -20.14 -9.60 20.49
N PRO A 656 -21.40 -9.68 19.97
CA PRO A 656 -22.61 -9.45 20.75
C PRO A 656 -22.78 -10.50 21.86
N LEU A 657 -22.25 -11.70 21.62
CA LEU A 657 -22.25 -12.80 22.58
C LEU A 657 -20.83 -13.33 22.79
N ARG A 658 -20.56 -13.97 23.92
CA ARG A 658 -19.23 -14.51 24.22
C ARG A 658 -18.78 -15.63 23.25
N TRP A 659 -19.74 -16.31 22.64
CA TRP A 659 -19.53 -17.42 21.73
C TRP A 659 -19.75 -17.07 20.26
N LEU A 660 -20.14 -15.80 19.96
CA LEU A 660 -20.43 -15.35 18.61
C LEU A 660 -19.73 -14.02 18.36
N SER A 661 -18.93 -13.96 17.30
CA SER A 661 -18.44 -12.71 16.72
C SER A 661 -18.71 -12.68 15.23
N PHE A 662 -18.78 -11.47 14.66
CA PHE A 662 -18.98 -11.27 13.25
C PHE A 662 -18.20 -10.07 12.75
N ASP A 663 -17.83 -10.14 11.47
CA ASP A 663 -17.35 -9.02 10.66
C ASP A 663 -18.20 -8.97 9.39
N TYR A 664 -18.75 -7.81 9.05
CA TYR A 664 -19.50 -7.57 7.82
C TYR A 664 -18.91 -6.39 7.09
N ARG A 665 -18.68 -6.55 5.79
CA ARG A 665 -18.23 -5.50 4.86
C ARG A 665 -19.19 -5.42 3.67
N PHE A 666 -19.57 -4.21 3.37
CA PHE A 666 -20.30 -3.83 2.17
C PHE A 666 -19.50 -2.81 1.40
N GLU A 667 -19.36 -2.99 0.09
CA GLU A 667 -18.79 -2.01 -0.81
C GLU A 667 -19.65 -1.92 -2.08
N TRP A 668 -19.89 -0.71 -2.52
CA TRP A 668 -20.55 -0.40 -3.79
C TRP A 668 -19.71 0.62 -4.53
N ALA A 669 -19.50 0.39 -5.82
CA ALA A 669 -18.82 1.30 -6.72
C ALA A 669 -19.58 1.40 -8.03
N SER A 670 -19.61 2.57 -8.63
CA SER A 670 -20.16 2.78 -9.95
C SER A 670 -19.28 3.74 -10.73
N SER A 671 -19.07 3.44 -12.02
CA SER A 671 -18.25 4.24 -12.90
C SER A 671 -18.90 4.43 -14.27
N ARG A 672 -18.58 5.55 -14.89
CA ARG A 672 -19.03 5.89 -16.24
C ARG A 672 -17.93 6.59 -17.01
N LEU A 673 -17.84 6.30 -18.30
CA LEU A 673 -17.02 7.02 -19.26
C LEU A 673 -17.92 7.85 -20.18
N ALA A 674 -17.57 9.11 -20.40
CA ALA A 674 -18.17 9.97 -21.43
C ALA A 674 -17.07 10.37 -22.42
N MET A 675 -17.36 10.31 -23.72
CA MET A 675 -16.44 10.71 -24.79
C MET A 675 -17.15 11.66 -25.74
N ASN A 676 -16.66 12.91 -25.85
CA ASN A 676 -17.34 13.98 -26.58
C ASN A 676 -18.81 14.06 -26.17
N ASP A 677 -19.73 13.86 -27.14
CA ASP A 677 -21.19 13.90 -26.94
C ASP A 677 -21.79 12.52 -26.62
N SER A 678 -20.97 11.44 -26.61
CA SER A 678 -21.42 10.09 -26.30
C SER A 678 -21.13 9.74 -24.81
N ASN A 679 -22.12 9.11 -24.18
CA ASN A 679 -21.97 8.62 -22.81
C ASN A 679 -22.08 7.09 -22.79
N ALA A 680 -21.06 6.41 -22.32
CA ALA A 680 -21.20 5.02 -21.94
C ALA A 680 -22.13 4.89 -20.72
N SER A 681 -22.76 3.75 -20.57
CA SER A 681 -23.62 3.46 -19.43
C SER A 681 -22.84 3.45 -18.10
N TRP A 682 -23.54 3.70 -17.01
CA TRP A 682 -22.98 3.42 -15.69
C TRP A 682 -22.79 1.92 -15.52
N LEU A 683 -21.65 1.53 -14.93
CA LEU A 683 -21.37 0.17 -14.50
C LEU A 683 -21.29 0.14 -12.99
N GLY A 684 -22.20 -0.59 -12.38
CA GLY A 684 -22.31 -0.75 -10.94
C GLY A 684 -21.73 -2.08 -10.48
N ASN A 685 -20.93 -2.06 -9.42
CA ASN A 685 -20.37 -3.24 -8.77
C ASN A 685 -20.71 -3.20 -7.28
N MET A 686 -21.12 -4.32 -6.73
CA MET A 686 -21.44 -4.46 -5.31
C MET A 686 -20.75 -5.70 -4.74
N GLU A 687 -20.16 -5.52 -3.57
CA GLU A 687 -19.50 -6.57 -2.82
C GLU A 687 -20.05 -6.62 -1.39
N ASN A 688 -20.38 -7.82 -0.94
CA ASN A 688 -20.72 -8.10 0.45
C ASN A 688 -19.83 -9.22 0.97
N GLU A 689 -19.23 -9.03 2.11
CA GLU A 689 -18.48 -10.06 2.83
C GLU A 689 -19.04 -10.19 4.25
N ILE A 690 -19.22 -11.42 4.68
CA ILE A 690 -19.59 -11.73 6.06
C ILE A 690 -18.66 -12.83 6.60
N LEU A 691 -18.09 -12.59 7.77
CA LEU A 691 -17.36 -13.59 8.54
C LEU A 691 -18.07 -13.80 9.87
N LEU A 692 -18.51 -15.01 10.11
CA LEU A 692 -19.10 -15.44 11.38
C LEU A 692 -18.13 -16.38 12.10
N ASN A 693 -17.90 -16.13 13.37
CA ASN A 693 -17.08 -16.99 14.21
C ASN A 693 -17.93 -17.46 15.39
N ILE A 694 -18.13 -18.77 15.46
CA ILE A 694 -18.97 -19.45 16.43
C ILE A 694 -18.08 -20.31 17.32
N MET A 695 -18.11 -20.07 18.62
CA MET A 695 -17.25 -20.73 19.62
C MET A 695 -18.11 -21.39 20.69
N PRO A 696 -18.75 -22.52 20.36
CA PRO A 696 -19.68 -23.19 21.27
C PRO A 696 -19.00 -23.73 22.53
N HIS A 697 -17.69 -23.96 22.45
CA HIS A 697 -16.87 -24.44 23.55
C HIS A 697 -15.44 -23.88 23.43
N LYS A 698 -14.68 -23.74 24.53
CA LYS A 698 -13.30 -23.20 24.56
C LYS A 698 -12.30 -23.92 23.65
N LYS A 699 -12.58 -25.16 23.26
CA LYS A 699 -11.73 -25.98 22.38
C LYS A 699 -12.17 -25.96 20.91
N TRP A 700 -13.36 -25.48 20.59
CA TRP A 700 -13.94 -25.53 19.25
C TRP A 700 -14.20 -24.11 18.74
N GLU A 701 -13.74 -23.83 17.53
CA GLU A 701 -14.05 -22.61 16.80
C GLU A 701 -14.54 -23.00 15.40
N TRP A 702 -15.66 -22.44 15.01
CA TRP A 702 -16.23 -22.62 13.70
C TRP A 702 -16.31 -21.27 12.99
N HIS A 703 -15.60 -21.14 11.88
CA HIS A 703 -15.58 -19.93 11.04
C HIS A 703 -16.39 -20.21 9.79
N ILE A 704 -17.25 -19.28 9.41
CA ILE A 704 -18.05 -19.29 8.19
C ILE A 704 -17.82 -17.96 7.50
N SER A 705 -17.31 -17.98 6.26
CA SER A 705 -17.09 -16.81 5.44
C SER A 705 -17.94 -16.87 4.18
N GLY A 706 -18.78 -15.85 3.99
CA GLY A 706 -19.61 -15.69 2.78
C GLY A 706 -19.22 -14.44 2.03
N GLU A 707 -19.12 -14.54 0.70
CA GLU A 707 -18.88 -13.43 -0.20
C GLU A 707 -19.98 -13.41 -1.26
N HIS A 708 -20.50 -12.23 -1.56
CA HIS A 708 -21.43 -12.01 -2.65
C HIS A 708 -20.96 -10.83 -3.49
N TYR A 709 -20.79 -11.09 -4.77
CA TYR A 709 -20.43 -10.08 -5.78
C TYR A 709 -21.58 -9.94 -6.76
N ARG A 710 -21.94 -8.70 -7.07
CA ARG A 710 -22.90 -8.36 -8.13
C ARG A 710 -22.26 -7.34 -9.05
N ASN A 711 -21.93 -7.76 -10.27
CA ASN A 711 -21.28 -6.94 -11.29
C ASN A 711 -22.27 -6.65 -12.42
N GLU A 712 -22.34 -5.40 -12.81
CA GLU A 712 -23.02 -4.97 -14.03
C GLU A 712 -22.06 -5.14 -15.20
N LEU A 713 -22.43 -5.98 -16.18
CA LEU A 713 -21.61 -6.24 -17.36
C LEU A 713 -21.91 -5.24 -18.48
N THR A 714 -23.20 -4.99 -18.70
CA THR A 714 -23.75 -3.97 -19.58
C THR A 714 -24.99 -3.38 -18.90
N THR A 715 -25.62 -2.38 -19.49
CA THR A 715 -26.84 -1.75 -18.95
C THR A 715 -27.87 -2.81 -18.54
N ASP A 716 -28.24 -2.81 -17.26
CA ASP A 716 -29.23 -3.70 -16.65
C ASP A 716 -28.91 -5.21 -16.73
N GLN A 717 -27.71 -5.59 -17.17
CA GLN A 717 -27.27 -6.98 -17.17
C GLN A 717 -26.29 -7.23 -16.01
N PHE A 718 -26.73 -7.97 -15.02
CA PHE A 718 -25.99 -8.25 -13.81
C PHE A 718 -25.54 -9.72 -13.72
N LYS A 719 -24.32 -9.93 -13.23
CA LYS A 719 -23.82 -11.25 -12.85
C LYS A 719 -23.63 -11.31 -11.33
N ASN A 720 -24.26 -12.29 -10.70
CA ASN A 720 -24.10 -12.56 -9.28
C ASN A 720 -23.19 -13.78 -9.07
N VAL A 721 -22.29 -13.66 -8.10
CA VAL A 721 -21.41 -14.74 -7.66
C VAL A 721 -21.47 -14.86 -6.14
N PHE A 722 -21.76 -16.04 -5.63
CA PHE A 722 -21.79 -16.37 -4.21
C PHE A 722 -20.69 -17.37 -3.90
N LEU A 723 -19.84 -17.04 -2.94
CA LEU A 723 -18.75 -17.89 -2.46
C LEU A 723 -18.94 -18.14 -0.97
N LEU A 724 -18.75 -19.37 -0.54
CA LEU A 724 -18.90 -19.78 0.86
C LEU A 724 -17.71 -20.66 1.25
N ASP A 725 -17.06 -20.27 2.34
CA ASP A 725 -15.99 -21.05 2.99
C ASP A 725 -16.41 -21.43 4.41
N THR A 726 -15.89 -22.54 4.89
CA THR A 726 -16.00 -22.92 6.30
C THR A 726 -14.68 -23.46 6.82
N LYS A 727 -14.36 -23.17 8.08
CA LYS A 727 -13.17 -23.69 8.76
C LYS A 727 -13.52 -24.07 10.19
N LEU A 728 -13.23 -25.30 10.54
CA LEU A 728 -13.36 -25.82 11.89
C LEU A 728 -11.98 -25.93 12.54
N ILE A 729 -11.83 -25.40 13.74
CA ILE A 729 -10.57 -25.45 14.50
C ILE A 729 -10.83 -26.15 15.83
N TYR A 730 -9.94 -27.11 16.14
CA TYR A 730 -9.94 -27.83 17.40
C TYR A 730 -8.62 -27.56 18.15
N LYS A 731 -8.71 -26.96 19.34
CA LYS A 731 -7.59 -26.68 20.24
C LYS A 731 -7.29 -27.91 21.10
N LEU A 732 -6.29 -28.71 20.72
CA LEU A 732 -5.85 -29.84 21.52
C LEU A 732 -5.36 -29.38 22.90
N ASN A 733 -4.54 -28.32 22.91
CA ASN A 733 -4.05 -27.67 24.11
C ASN A 733 -3.75 -26.19 23.81
N LYS A 734 -3.10 -25.48 24.77
CA LYS A 734 -2.77 -24.04 24.62
C LYS A 734 -1.76 -23.75 23.49
N ARG A 735 -1.07 -24.78 22.99
CA ARG A 735 0.02 -24.62 21.99
C ARG A 735 -0.29 -25.28 20.66
N LEU A 736 -1.18 -26.27 20.63
CA LEU A 736 -1.43 -27.09 19.45
C LEU A 736 -2.88 -27.00 19.01
N GLU A 737 -3.09 -26.60 17.77
CA GLU A 737 -4.38 -26.48 17.11
C GLU A 737 -4.41 -27.34 15.84
N LEU A 738 -5.52 -28.05 15.60
CA LEU A 738 -5.86 -28.71 14.34
C LEU A 738 -6.96 -27.92 13.66
N SER A 739 -6.90 -27.77 12.33
CA SER A 739 -7.97 -27.15 11.57
C SER A 739 -8.28 -27.89 10.30
N ALA A 740 -9.55 -27.90 9.91
CA ALA A 740 -10.02 -28.36 8.62
C ALA A 740 -10.81 -27.21 7.96
N SER A 741 -10.42 -26.83 6.75
CA SER A 741 -11.09 -25.77 5.97
C SER A 741 -11.60 -26.33 4.65
N LEU A 742 -12.83 -25.94 4.30
CA LEU A 742 -13.45 -26.21 3.00
C LEU A 742 -13.76 -24.87 2.36
N SER A 743 -13.06 -24.54 1.29
CA SER A 743 -13.21 -23.28 0.54
C SER A 743 -14.08 -23.51 -0.70
N ASN A 744 -14.77 -22.43 -1.12
CA ASN A 744 -15.66 -22.41 -2.29
C ASN A 744 -16.64 -23.59 -2.33
N ILE A 745 -17.44 -23.74 -1.28
CA ILE A 745 -18.37 -24.88 -1.08
C ILE A 745 -19.32 -25.03 -2.26
N PHE A 746 -19.77 -23.93 -2.88
CA PHE A 746 -20.66 -23.94 -4.04
C PHE A 746 -19.96 -24.29 -5.35
N ASN A 747 -18.62 -24.41 -5.34
CA ASN A 747 -17.78 -24.71 -6.50
C ASN A 747 -18.05 -23.75 -7.68
N GLN A 748 -18.12 -22.45 -7.40
CA GLN A 748 -18.21 -21.41 -8.43
C GLN A 748 -16.87 -21.32 -9.15
N LEU A 749 -16.88 -21.49 -10.47
CA LEU A 749 -15.67 -21.59 -11.28
C LEU A 749 -15.36 -20.38 -12.12
N THR A 750 -16.31 -19.43 -12.24
CA THR A 750 -16.14 -18.25 -13.09
C THR A 750 -16.60 -16.97 -12.40
N TYR A 751 -15.95 -15.88 -12.77
CA TYR A 751 -16.27 -14.52 -12.36
C TYR A 751 -16.20 -13.58 -13.57
N ASN A 752 -17.26 -12.82 -13.81
CA ASN A 752 -17.39 -11.92 -14.94
C ASN A 752 -17.44 -10.49 -14.45
N TYR A 753 -16.76 -9.57 -15.16
CA TYR A 753 -16.78 -8.14 -14.88
C TYR A 753 -16.51 -7.33 -16.15
N THR A 754 -16.93 -6.07 -16.13
CA THR A 754 -16.66 -5.08 -17.19
C THR A 754 -16.02 -3.83 -16.57
N THR A 755 -15.03 -3.26 -17.24
CA THR A 755 -14.40 -2.00 -16.87
C THR A 755 -14.25 -1.09 -18.09
N TYR A 756 -14.18 0.24 -17.84
CA TYR A 756 -13.85 1.21 -18.85
C TYR A 756 -12.38 1.62 -18.78
N ASN A 757 -11.76 1.78 -19.95
CA ASN A 757 -10.55 2.53 -20.18
C ASN A 757 -10.89 3.85 -20.89
N GLN A 758 -9.89 4.71 -21.14
CA GLN A 758 -10.12 6.02 -21.76
C GLN A 758 -10.80 5.95 -23.15
N LEU A 759 -10.52 4.90 -23.94
CA LEU A 759 -10.98 4.74 -25.32
C LEU A 759 -11.60 3.35 -25.60
N SER A 760 -11.88 2.57 -24.57
CA SER A 760 -12.39 1.20 -24.73
C SER A 760 -13.15 0.71 -23.50
N SER A 761 -13.96 -0.34 -23.70
CA SER A 761 -14.45 -1.18 -22.62
C SER A 761 -13.77 -2.55 -22.66
N PHE A 762 -13.64 -3.16 -21.50
CA PHE A 762 -13.02 -4.45 -21.32
C PHE A 762 -13.92 -5.33 -20.47
N GLU A 763 -14.51 -6.34 -21.10
CA GLU A 763 -15.26 -7.41 -20.44
C GLU A 763 -14.35 -8.62 -20.27
N SER A 764 -14.37 -9.24 -19.10
CA SER A 764 -13.53 -10.39 -18.80
C SER A 764 -14.26 -11.43 -17.97
N GLN A 765 -14.14 -12.68 -18.39
CA GLN A 765 -14.48 -13.85 -17.61
C GLN A 765 -13.22 -14.47 -17.06
N ARG A 766 -13.17 -14.67 -15.74
CA ARG A 766 -12.06 -15.25 -15.00
C ARG A 766 -12.40 -16.61 -14.46
N TRP A 767 -11.43 -17.50 -14.46
CA TRP A 767 -11.54 -18.77 -13.73
C TRP A 767 -11.20 -18.55 -12.25
N LEU A 768 -12.04 -19.14 -11.40
CA LEU A 768 -11.87 -19.14 -9.95
C LEU A 768 -11.26 -20.47 -9.50
N ARG A 769 -10.61 -20.42 -8.35
CA ARG A 769 -10.23 -21.63 -7.62
C ARG A 769 -11.49 -22.38 -7.23
N GLY A 770 -11.52 -23.68 -7.54
CA GLY A 770 -12.66 -24.57 -7.25
C GLY A 770 -12.77 -24.89 -5.75
N ARG A 771 -13.51 -25.94 -5.45
CA ARG A 771 -13.66 -26.43 -4.08
C ARG A 771 -12.33 -27.00 -3.58
N GLU A 772 -11.93 -26.62 -2.36
CA GLU A 772 -10.66 -27.03 -1.74
C GLU A 772 -10.87 -27.47 -0.30
N LEU A 773 -10.30 -28.63 0.03
CA LEU A 773 -10.21 -29.12 1.41
C LEU A 773 -8.75 -29.06 1.88
N LEU A 774 -8.49 -28.33 2.98
CA LEU A 774 -7.17 -28.22 3.60
C LEU A 774 -7.25 -28.60 5.08
N ILE A 775 -6.39 -29.51 5.52
CA ILE A 775 -6.22 -29.88 6.93
C ILE A 775 -4.88 -29.34 7.38
N SER A 776 -4.86 -28.61 8.49
CA SER A 776 -3.63 -27.98 8.98
C SER A 776 -3.43 -28.19 10.47
N ILE A 777 -2.16 -28.24 10.87
CA ILE A 777 -1.71 -28.25 12.25
C ILE A 777 -0.94 -26.96 12.52
N SER A 778 -1.18 -26.30 13.65
CA SER A 778 -0.48 -25.09 14.06
C SER A 778 0.09 -25.27 15.47
N LEU A 779 1.35 -24.88 15.63
CA LEU A 779 2.08 -24.92 16.89
C LEU A 779 2.47 -23.50 17.30
N ARG A 780 2.21 -23.14 18.57
CA ARG A 780 2.63 -21.86 19.18
C ARG A 780 3.41 -22.10 20.45
N LYS A 781 4.53 -21.39 20.60
CA LYS A 781 5.38 -21.47 21.81
C LYS A 781 5.57 -20.10 22.43
#